data_262d723ac20d4ad639bc1b666104d056
#
_entry.id   262d723ac20d4ad639bc1b666104d056
#
_cell.length_a   1.000
_cell.length_b   1.000
_cell.length_c   1.000
_cell.angle_alpha   90.00
_cell.angle_beta   90.00
_cell.angle_gamma   90.00
#
_symmetry.space_group_name_H-M   'P 1'
#
loop_
_entity.id
_entity.type
_entity.pdbx_description
1 polymer ?
#
loop_
_entity_poly.entity_id
_entity_poly.type
_entity_poly.pdbx_seq_one_letter_code
_entity_poly.pdbx_strand_id
1 'polypeptide(L)'
;MASRRWWGASLILLGLLAVLVFIPGLSDEFTWDDNGLIRTNDNVQRSEHYREALTTHFWNVSENAVEANETYNHLYRPLVTLAYIVQYRLFGLHAVGYRVVSLALHLLCCVLAFFWLARRLPTGNETYRLITIGLGAAFFALHPSRVEAVSWISGSTELWMCALVLMGALAFDSKRNWLAGILLALALFAKESAVVVAPLLLADRFLVQGRWDRGASVALTAPVVVALVARIWMVDVELPSGEIRDAVPRVLASFGLYAQQVVSPWNPTAFPGMRIYSCEAGESLSAGWLAAGTLLVLGTTALGIVAVRRNPWRPVFADALWIVVPLLPVVNLLDLGSRNLTADRFLYLPMLGVAALLARGVLWLLDRRPAVGKVSVVAIVVLLVGFAGVTSLHSRVFASSSSLWEYEAQRNPENPFALHAVGTARTRAGLRNSGLELLERAQAAAAGTCVHTDQVRAAKDLGWALSSNARANDREALMKLQATYARVPADGLFEYDGPSGWSVQLTPEETRDLISNELHYALPLATIEARLGHVDEAMAIFEASGSGRSELHPQSQSLRLRLLAGQGHVRQSLIELAKQKSIADVESLTSVLGTLHETLEHAHVAPEDQASLARYSLGFGQAPNDLEALTSEDRAILKALRSYSTDEPIDIDALQPHTENSNELSRFIRLAEAKAKIRQLDAQLR
;
A
#
# COMPACT_ATOMS: atom_id res chain seq x y z
N MET A 1 2.36 -12.89 -48.32
CA MET A 1 3.52 -13.00 -47.44
C MET A 1 4.01 -11.66 -46.88
N ALA A 2 4.01 -10.57 -47.66
CA ALA A 2 4.44 -9.25 -47.22
C ALA A 2 3.64 -8.70 -45.99
N SER A 3 2.31 -8.86 -45.96
CA SER A 3 1.48 -8.38 -44.86
C SER A 3 1.86 -9.02 -43.50
N ARG A 4 2.09 -10.32 -43.41
CA ARG A 4 2.46 -11.00 -42.19
C ARG A 4 3.79 -10.52 -41.58
N ARG A 5 4.75 -10.12 -42.42
CA ARG A 5 6.04 -9.56 -41.95
C ARG A 5 5.84 -8.20 -41.23
N TRP A 6 4.97 -7.34 -41.77
CA TRP A 6 4.68 -6.03 -41.17
C TRP A 6 3.92 -6.14 -39.86
N TRP A 7 3.04 -7.14 -39.68
CA TRP A 7 2.38 -7.41 -38.42
C TRP A 7 3.39 -7.82 -37.32
N GLY A 8 4.32 -8.72 -37.66
CA GLY A 8 5.39 -9.13 -36.75
C GLY A 8 6.31 -7.96 -36.37
N ALA A 9 6.72 -7.14 -37.34
CA ALA A 9 7.55 -5.97 -37.10
C ALA A 9 6.87 -4.95 -36.19
N SER A 10 5.56 -4.71 -36.35
CA SER A 10 4.78 -3.80 -35.50
C SER A 10 4.72 -4.29 -34.05
N LEU A 11 4.53 -5.60 -33.85
CA LEU A 11 4.51 -6.19 -32.50
C LEU A 11 5.88 -6.14 -31.83
N ILE A 12 6.96 -6.41 -32.56
CA ILE A 12 8.32 -6.30 -32.04
C ILE A 12 8.63 -4.85 -31.65
N LEU A 13 8.31 -3.89 -32.50
CA LEU A 13 8.54 -2.47 -32.23
C LEU A 13 7.73 -2.03 -30.98
N LEU A 14 6.47 -2.43 -30.88
CA LEU A 14 5.62 -2.14 -29.72
C LEU A 14 6.22 -2.70 -28.44
N GLY A 15 6.67 -3.96 -28.48
CA GLY A 15 7.31 -4.61 -27.35
C GLY A 15 8.61 -3.93 -26.93
N LEU A 16 9.47 -3.58 -27.87
CA LEU A 16 10.71 -2.86 -27.62
C LEU A 16 10.47 -1.48 -27.00
N LEU A 17 9.51 -0.72 -27.51
CA LEU A 17 9.15 0.59 -26.97
C LEU A 17 8.60 0.48 -25.54
N ALA A 18 7.71 -0.49 -25.28
CA ALA A 18 7.16 -0.73 -23.96
C ALA A 18 8.30 -1.11 -22.95
N VAL A 19 9.22 -2.00 -23.34
CA VAL A 19 10.36 -2.35 -22.49
C VAL A 19 11.22 -1.13 -22.19
N LEU A 20 11.65 -0.39 -23.22
CA LEU A 20 12.54 0.76 -23.07
C LEU A 20 11.98 1.83 -22.14
N VAL A 21 10.67 2.06 -22.18
CA VAL A 21 10.00 3.09 -21.38
C VAL A 21 9.94 2.71 -19.89
N PHE A 22 9.83 1.42 -19.55
CA PHE A 22 9.70 0.97 -18.17
C PHE A 22 11.02 0.51 -17.51
N ILE A 23 12.12 0.32 -18.26
CA ILE A 23 13.45 0.00 -17.70
C ILE A 23 13.84 0.94 -16.54
N PRO A 24 13.64 2.28 -16.63
CA PRO A 24 14.05 3.18 -15.55
C PRO A 24 13.33 2.98 -14.21
N GLY A 25 12.20 2.29 -14.22
CA GLY A 25 11.45 1.91 -13.00
C GLY A 25 11.85 0.56 -12.41
N LEU A 26 12.76 -0.19 -13.05
CA LEU A 26 13.24 -1.45 -12.51
C LEU A 26 14.21 -1.17 -11.35
N SER A 27 13.80 -1.53 -10.15
CA SER A 27 14.54 -1.37 -8.91
C SER A 27 14.40 -2.62 -8.06
N ASP A 28 15.35 -2.87 -7.17
CA ASP A 28 15.30 -4.00 -6.22
C ASP A 28 14.71 -3.60 -4.86
N GLU A 29 13.99 -2.47 -4.79
CA GLU A 29 13.29 -2.03 -3.58
C GLU A 29 11.78 -2.23 -3.71
N PHE A 30 11.15 -2.70 -2.64
CA PHE A 30 9.68 -2.74 -2.52
C PHE A 30 9.13 -1.34 -2.23
N THR A 31 7.97 -1.04 -2.81
CA THR A 31 7.38 0.29 -2.75
C THR A 31 6.03 0.23 -2.04
N TRP A 32 5.85 1.04 -1.00
CA TRP A 32 4.58 1.24 -0.29
C TRP A 32 3.91 -0.08 0.13
N ASP A 33 2.73 -0.41 -0.44
CA ASP A 33 1.95 -1.61 -0.13
C ASP A 33 2.70 -2.93 -0.40
N ASP A 34 3.70 -2.91 -1.29
CA ASP A 34 4.51 -4.10 -1.58
C ASP A 34 5.21 -4.62 -0.32
N ASN A 35 5.57 -3.73 0.61
CA ASN A 35 6.17 -4.12 1.88
C ASN A 35 5.21 -4.95 2.72
N GLY A 36 3.94 -4.52 2.86
CA GLY A 36 2.92 -5.26 3.59
C GLY A 36 2.50 -6.54 2.88
N LEU A 37 2.23 -6.46 1.58
CA LEU A 37 1.68 -7.58 0.82
C LEU A 37 2.69 -8.70 0.52
N ILE A 38 4.00 -8.40 0.53
CA ILE A 38 5.05 -9.36 0.14
C ILE A 38 6.16 -9.45 1.17
N ARG A 39 6.82 -8.30 1.50
CA ARG A 39 8.04 -8.29 2.30
C ARG A 39 7.84 -8.72 3.75
N THR A 40 6.71 -8.41 4.35
CA THR A 40 6.36 -8.77 5.74
C THR A 40 5.19 -9.76 5.83
N ASN A 41 4.77 -10.35 4.70
CA ASN A 41 3.61 -11.24 4.65
C ASN A 41 4.03 -12.70 4.76
N ASP A 42 3.86 -13.28 5.94
CA ASP A 42 4.14 -14.69 6.22
C ASP A 42 3.32 -15.64 5.33
N ASN A 43 2.09 -15.28 4.96
CA ASN A 43 1.25 -16.09 4.08
C ASN A 43 1.79 -16.19 2.65
N VAL A 44 2.60 -15.22 2.22
CA VAL A 44 3.29 -15.24 0.93
C VAL A 44 4.63 -15.96 1.04
N GLN A 45 5.36 -15.78 2.15
CA GLN A 45 6.71 -16.26 2.31
C GLN A 45 6.79 -17.74 2.70
N ARG A 46 5.82 -18.22 3.51
CA ARG A 46 5.80 -19.61 3.99
C ARG A 46 4.90 -20.49 3.13
N SER A 47 5.49 -21.55 2.58
CA SER A 47 4.76 -22.45 1.65
C SER A 47 3.65 -23.25 2.30
N GLU A 48 3.66 -23.42 3.61
CA GLU A 48 2.63 -24.09 4.39
C GLU A 48 1.32 -23.30 4.48
N HIS A 49 1.37 -21.99 4.26
CA HIS A 49 0.24 -21.06 4.36
C HIS A 49 -0.52 -20.83 3.04
N TYR A 50 -0.29 -21.66 2.00
CA TYR A 50 -1.00 -21.50 0.72
C TYR A 50 -2.52 -21.61 0.83
N ARG A 51 -3.03 -22.35 1.85
CA ARG A 51 -4.47 -22.46 2.08
C ARG A 51 -5.05 -21.17 2.61
N GLU A 52 -4.37 -20.51 3.54
CA GLU A 52 -4.73 -19.19 4.06
C GLU A 52 -4.81 -18.18 2.92
N ALA A 53 -3.86 -18.19 1.99
CA ALA A 53 -3.88 -17.34 0.80
C ALA A 53 -5.14 -17.53 -0.07
N LEU A 54 -5.77 -18.69 -0.04
CA LEU A 54 -6.99 -19.01 -0.80
C LEU A 54 -8.28 -18.75 0.00
N THR A 55 -8.21 -18.67 1.31
CA THR A 55 -9.39 -18.62 2.20
C THR A 55 -9.49 -17.33 3.00
N THR A 56 -8.52 -16.43 2.90
CA THR A 56 -8.50 -15.15 3.61
C THR A 56 -8.53 -13.96 2.65
N HIS A 57 -8.77 -12.78 3.20
CA HIS A 57 -8.75 -11.54 2.43
C HIS A 57 -7.32 -11.17 1.99
N PHE A 58 -7.21 -10.31 0.97
CA PHE A 58 -5.95 -9.98 0.30
C PHE A 58 -4.91 -9.31 1.22
N TRP A 59 -5.37 -8.58 2.24
CA TRP A 59 -4.55 -7.90 3.23
C TRP A 59 -4.35 -8.70 4.52
N ASN A 60 -4.62 -10.00 4.51
CA ASN A 60 -4.26 -10.86 5.64
C ASN A 60 -2.73 -10.97 5.73
N VAL A 61 -2.12 -9.95 6.23
CA VAL A 61 -0.71 -9.83 6.58
C VAL A 61 -0.59 -10.12 8.06
N SER A 62 0.47 -10.79 8.49
CA SER A 62 0.70 -11.33 9.83
C SER A 62 0.00 -10.58 10.99
N GLU A 63 -0.22 -11.27 12.11
CA GLU A 63 -0.96 -10.81 13.32
C GLU A 63 -0.61 -9.39 13.83
N ASN A 64 0.52 -8.83 13.40
CA ASN A 64 0.99 -7.48 13.77
C ASN A 64 0.44 -6.34 12.88
N ALA A 65 -0.38 -6.64 11.86
CA ALA A 65 -0.94 -5.66 10.93
C ALA A 65 -2.47 -5.55 11.06
N VAL A 66 -2.95 -5.46 12.29
CA VAL A 66 -4.39 -5.43 12.65
C VAL A 66 -5.13 -4.32 11.90
N GLU A 67 -4.55 -3.13 11.74
CA GLU A 67 -5.16 -2.00 11.03
C GLU A 67 -5.47 -2.26 9.54
N ALA A 68 -4.56 -2.93 8.84
CA ALA A 68 -4.76 -3.24 7.42
C ALA A 68 -5.84 -4.32 7.25
N ASN A 69 -5.97 -5.19 8.24
CA ASN A 69 -6.93 -6.29 8.24
C ASN A 69 -8.39 -5.81 8.34
N GLU A 70 -8.69 -4.83 9.17
CA GLU A 70 -10.07 -4.36 9.38
C GLU A 70 -10.56 -3.46 8.24
N THR A 71 -9.71 -2.56 7.73
CA THR A 71 -10.10 -1.60 6.68
C THR A 71 -10.26 -2.25 5.30
N TYR A 72 -9.54 -3.33 5.00
CA TYR A 72 -9.49 -3.96 3.67
C TYR A 72 -9.93 -5.43 3.64
N ASN A 73 -10.67 -5.90 4.65
CA ASN A 73 -11.20 -7.25 4.74
C ASN A 73 -12.11 -7.66 3.56
N HIS A 74 -12.69 -6.67 2.86
CA HIS A 74 -13.54 -6.87 1.68
C HIS A 74 -12.77 -7.22 0.40
N LEU A 75 -11.43 -7.16 0.38
CA LEU A 75 -10.63 -7.46 -0.79
C LEU A 75 -10.21 -8.93 -0.81
N TYR A 76 -10.70 -9.69 -1.79
CA TYR A 76 -10.38 -11.10 -1.98
C TYR A 76 -9.77 -11.34 -3.36
N ARG A 77 -8.47 -11.60 -3.44
CA ARG A 77 -7.68 -11.70 -4.70
C ARG A 77 -6.77 -12.91 -4.71
N PRO A 78 -7.31 -14.14 -4.55
CA PRO A 78 -6.49 -15.35 -4.37
C PRO A 78 -5.55 -15.63 -5.53
N LEU A 79 -5.91 -15.27 -6.77
CA LEU A 79 -5.04 -15.43 -7.93
C LEU A 79 -3.77 -14.60 -7.82
N VAL A 80 -3.89 -13.36 -7.34
CA VAL A 80 -2.73 -12.46 -7.18
C VAL A 80 -1.87 -12.90 -6.00
N THR A 81 -2.49 -13.30 -4.88
CA THR A 81 -1.74 -13.85 -3.73
C THR A 81 -0.95 -15.11 -4.13
N LEU A 82 -1.57 -16.04 -4.88
CA LEU A 82 -0.85 -17.19 -5.43
C LEU A 82 0.29 -16.78 -6.37
N ALA A 83 0.07 -15.75 -7.21
CA ALA A 83 1.13 -15.23 -8.07
C ALA A 83 2.29 -14.66 -7.24
N TYR A 84 2.04 -13.97 -6.12
CA TYR A 84 3.09 -13.49 -5.21
C TYR A 84 3.83 -14.64 -4.52
N ILE A 85 3.13 -15.70 -4.08
CA ILE A 85 3.77 -16.91 -3.52
C ILE A 85 4.73 -17.54 -4.55
N VAL A 86 4.30 -17.68 -5.81
CA VAL A 86 5.15 -18.24 -6.87
C VAL A 86 6.35 -17.33 -7.13
N GLN A 87 6.14 -16.02 -7.21
CA GLN A 87 7.21 -15.05 -7.43
C GLN A 87 8.19 -15.02 -6.25
N TYR A 88 7.70 -15.13 -5.01
CA TYR A 88 8.57 -15.21 -3.83
C TYR A 88 9.47 -16.46 -3.87
N ARG A 89 8.94 -17.61 -4.29
CA ARG A 89 9.77 -18.83 -4.47
C ARG A 89 10.82 -18.70 -5.54
N LEU A 90 10.57 -17.90 -6.58
CA LEU A 90 11.51 -17.70 -7.70
C LEU A 90 12.54 -16.62 -7.40
N PHE A 91 12.15 -15.55 -6.72
CA PHE A 91 12.94 -14.34 -6.60
C PHE A 91 13.25 -13.96 -5.13
N GLY A 92 12.64 -14.62 -4.15
CA GLY A 92 12.77 -14.23 -2.74
C GLY A 92 12.31 -12.79 -2.53
N LEU A 93 13.11 -12.00 -1.84
CA LEU A 93 12.87 -10.58 -1.58
C LEU A 93 13.52 -9.64 -2.63
N HIS A 94 13.85 -10.14 -3.82
CA HIS A 94 14.35 -9.32 -4.93
C HIS A 94 13.20 -8.70 -5.72
N ALA A 95 12.87 -7.45 -5.43
CA ALA A 95 11.73 -6.73 -6.02
C ALA A 95 11.83 -6.59 -7.54
N VAL A 96 13.03 -6.55 -8.10
CA VAL A 96 13.25 -6.48 -9.55
C VAL A 96 12.61 -7.67 -10.28
N GLY A 97 12.62 -8.87 -9.70
CA GLY A 97 11.98 -10.06 -10.29
C GLY A 97 10.46 -9.89 -10.45
N TYR A 98 9.79 -9.33 -9.45
CA TYR A 98 8.35 -9.04 -9.50
C TYR A 98 8.02 -7.95 -10.54
N ARG A 99 8.86 -6.91 -10.65
CA ARG A 99 8.71 -5.86 -11.68
C ARG A 99 8.90 -6.41 -13.10
N VAL A 100 9.82 -7.34 -13.29
CA VAL A 100 9.98 -8.04 -14.56
C VAL A 100 8.72 -8.84 -14.93
N VAL A 101 8.07 -9.50 -13.95
CA VAL A 101 6.78 -10.18 -14.18
C VAL A 101 5.69 -9.16 -14.54
N SER A 102 5.60 -8.02 -13.84
CA SER A 102 4.66 -6.95 -14.18
C SER A 102 4.88 -6.43 -15.60
N LEU A 103 6.13 -6.20 -16.00
CA LEU A 103 6.48 -5.79 -17.35
C LEU A 103 6.11 -6.86 -18.39
N ALA A 104 6.37 -8.13 -18.13
CA ALA A 104 5.98 -9.25 -18.99
C ALA A 104 4.45 -9.34 -19.16
N LEU A 105 3.68 -9.15 -18.08
CA LEU A 105 2.22 -9.07 -18.13
C LEU A 105 1.76 -7.86 -18.95
N HIS A 106 2.40 -6.71 -18.80
CA HIS A 106 2.10 -5.53 -19.62
C HIS A 106 2.35 -5.79 -21.11
N LEU A 107 3.47 -6.41 -21.46
CA LEU A 107 3.75 -6.84 -22.84
C LEU A 107 2.69 -7.79 -23.37
N LEU A 108 2.27 -8.77 -22.57
CA LEU A 108 1.17 -9.67 -22.91
C LEU A 108 -0.12 -8.88 -23.18
N CYS A 109 -0.48 -7.94 -22.28
CA CYS A 109 -1.66 -7.07 -22.49
C CYS A 109 -1.55 -6.24 -23.77
N CYS A 110 -0.36 -5.70 -24.09
CA CYS A 110 -0.14 -4.95 -25.34
C CYS A 110 -0.34 -5.82 -26.59
N VAL A 111 0.18 -7.05 -26.58
CA VAL A 111 -0.02 -8.01 -27.67
C VAL A 111 -1.51 -8.38 -27.82
N LEU A 112 -2.17 -8.68 -26.70
CA LEU A 112 -3.59 -9.02 -26.70
C LEU A 112 -4.46 -7.84 -27.14
N ALA A 113 -4.14 -6.60 -26.71
CA ALA A 113 -4.81 -5.38 -27.13
C ALA A 113 -4.63 -5.12 -28.63
N PHE A 114 -3.43 -5.36 -29.18
CA PHE A 114 -3.19 -5.27 -30.60
C PHE A 114 -4.10 -6.23 -31.40
N PHE A 115 -4.23 -7.49 -31.00
CA PHE A 115 -5.12 -8.45 -31.65
C PHE A 115 -6.60 -8.14 -31.42
N TRP A 116 -6.97 -7.62 -30.26
CA TRP A 116 -8.31 -7.18 -29.94
C TRP A 116 -8.72 -5.99 -30.84
N LEU A 117 -7.87 -4.98 -31.00
CA LEU A 117 -8.08 -3.86 -31.92
C LEU A 117 -8.20 -4.33 -33.39
N ALA A 118 -7.37 -5.31 -33.77
CA ALA A 118 -7.41 -5.88 -35.11
C ALA A 118 -8.77 -6.54 -35.45
N ARG A 119 -9.49 -7.06 -34.46
CA ARG A 119 -10.84 -7.63 -34.65
C ARG A 119 -11.94 -6.58 -34.62
N ARG A 120 -11.69 -5.42 -34.01
CA ARG A 120 -12.69 -4.35 -33.85
C ARG A 120 -12.72 -3.37 -35.03
N LEU A 121 -11.59 -3.15 -35.69
CA LEU A 121 -11.51 -2.22 -36.78
C LEU A 121 -12.05 -2.85 -38.09
N PRO A 122 -12.77 -2.07 -38.91
CA PRO A 122 -13.31 -2.56 -40.18
C PRO A 122 -12.19 -3.01 -41.10
N THR A 123 -12.52 -3.94 -42.00
CA THR A 123 -11.65 -4.34 -43.10
C THR A 123 -11.65 -3.25 -44.18
N GLY A 124 -10.52 -3.06 -44.88
CA GLY A 124 -10.33 -2.02 -45.87
C GLY A 124 -8.90 -1.99 -46.37
N ASN A 125 -8.32 -0.81 -46.48
CA ASN A 125 -6.89 -0.67 -46.80
C ASN A 125 -6.02 -1.25 -45.70
N GLU A 126 -5.39 -2.39 -45.97
CA GLU A 126 -4.59 -3.13 -44.99
C GLU A 126 -3.44 -2.31 -44.40
N THR A 127 -2.82 -1.42 -45.19
CA THR A 127 -1.75 -0.54 -44.69
C THR A 127 -2.29 0.47 -43.68
N TYR A 128 -3.40 1.14 -43.99
CA TYR A 128 -4.03 2.10 -43.07
C TYR A 128 -4.52 1.40 -41.82
N ARG A 129 -5.12 0.24 -41.99
CA ARG A 129 -5.61 -0.59 -40.89
C ARG A 129 -4.45 -1.00 -39.92
N LEU A 130 -3.32 -1.46 -40.47
CA LEU A 130 -2.17 -1.85 -39.64
C LEU A 130 -1.56 -0.64 -38.92
N ILE A 131 -1.42 0.51 -39.61
CA ILE A 131 -0.94 1.74 -38.96
C ILE A 131 -1.83 2.11 -37.77
N THR A 132 -3.15 2.11 -37.97
CA THR A 132 -4.08 2.52 -36.90
C THR A 132 -4.17 1.55 -35.74
N ILE A 133 -4.07 0.24 -36.01
CA ILE A 133 -3.94 -0.78 -34.94
C ILE A 133 -2.66 -0.54 -34.16
N GLY A 134 -1.52 -0.32 -34.82
CA GLY A 134 -0.25 -0.03 -34.20
C GLY A 134 -0.28 1.23 -33.34
N LEU A 135 -0.89 2.32 -33.85
CA LEU A 135 -1.06 3.57 -33.08
C LEU A 135 -1.96 3.39 -31.86
N GLY A 136 -3.09 2.69 -31.99
CA GLY A 136 -3.97 2.41 -30.86
C GLY A 136 -3.29 1.54 -29.79
N ALA A 137 -2.57 0.50 -30.22
CA ALA A 137 -1.81 -0.35 -29.31
C ALA A 137 -0.64 0.40 -28.63
N ALA A 138 0.06 1.28 -29.37
CA ALA A 138 1.11 2.12 -28.82
C ALA A 138 0.55 3.15 -27.82
N PHE A 139 -0.61 3.72 -28.11
CA PHE A 139 -1.32 4.60 -27.17
C PHE A 139 -1.66 3.87 -25.88
N PHE A 140 -2.20 2.66 -25.99
CA PHE A 140 -2.44 1.81 -24.80
C PHE A 140 -1.16 1.51 -24.03
N ALA A 141 -0.06 1.20 -24.72
CA ALA A 141 1.19 0.77 -24.10
C ALA A 141 1.98 1.91 -23.43
N LEU A 142 2.01 3.09 -24.05
CA LEU A 142 2.94 4.17 -23.70
C LEU A 142 2.28 5.31 -22.91
N HIS A 143 0.98 5.25 -22.67
CA HIS A 143 0.28 6.30 -21.94
C HIS A 143 0.73 6.37 -20.47
N PRO A 144 0.99 7.57 -19.89
CA PRO A 144 1.51 7.71 -18.51
C PRO A 144 0.69 7.03 -17.42
N SER A 145 -0.62 6.89 -17.60
CA SER A 145 -1.47 6.14 -16.64
C SER A 145 -1.14 4.64 -16.53
N ARG A 146 -0.20 4.11 -17.32
CA ARG A 146 0.28 2.72 -17.18
C ARG A 146 1.24 2.54 -16.02
N VAL A 147 1.94 3.61 -15.63
CA VAL A 147 3.06 3.55 -14.69
C VAL A 147 2.66 2.92 -13.36
N GLU A 148 1.56 3.35 -12.79
CA GLU A 148 1.09 2.82 -11.49
C GLU A 148 0.82 1.31 -11.55
N ALA A 149 0.25 0.80 -12.65
CA ALA A 149 -0.03 -0.62 -12.81
C ALA A 149 1.22 -1.46 -13.14
N VAL A 150 2.23 -0.89 -13.82
CA VAL A 150 3.39 -1.63 -14.32
C VAL A 150 4.60 -1.52 -13.40
N SER A 151 4.90 -0.33 -12.89
CA SER A 151 6.11 -0.08 -12.07
C SER A 151 5.89 -0.38 -10.59
N TRP A 152 4.66 -0.29 -10.09
CA TRP A 152 4.29 -0.66 -8.73
C TRP A 152 3.82 -2.10 -8.69
N ILE A 153 4.47 -2.96 -7.88
CA ILE A 153 4.20 -4.40 -7.85
C ILE A 153 2.75 -4.69 -7.41
N SER A 154 2.26 -3.99 -6.38
CA SER A 154 0.87 -4.11 -5.91
C SER A 154 -0.16 -3.67 -6.94
N GLY A 155 0.23 -2.78 -7.89
CA GLY A 155 -0.57 -2.38 -9.03
C GLY A 155 -0.76 -3.47 -10.08
N SER A 156 0.03 -4.54 -10.05
CA SER A 156 -0.03 -5.66 -11.01
C SER A 156 -1.36 -6.41 -11.02
N THR A 157 -2.21 -6.22 -10.02
CA THR A 157 -3.60 -6.72 -9.99
C THR A 157 -4.37 -6.32 -11.26
N GLU A 158 -4.14 -5.11 -11.76
CA GLU A 158 -4.73 -4.62 -13.03
C GLU A 158 -4.21 -5.39 -14.24
N LEU A 159 -2.92 -5.73 -14.24
CA LEU A 159 -2.29 -6.45 -15.34
C LEU A 159 -2.83 -7.87 -15.45
N TRP A 160 -2.92 -8.58 -14.32
CA TRP A 160 -3.52 -9.92 -14.26
C TRP A 160 -4.97 -9.90 -14.73
N MET A 161 -5.77 -8.97 -14.19
CA MET A 161 -7.16 -8.80 -14.61
C MET A 161 -7.27 -8.50 -16.10
N CYS A 162 -6.55 -7.51 -16.62
CA CYS A 162 -6.65 -7.08 -18.00
C CYS A 162 -6.20 -8.17 -18.99
N ALA A 163 -5.12 -8.91 -18.68
CA ALA A 163 -4.69 -10.03 -19.50
C ALA A 163 -5.78 -11.10 -19.63
N LEU A 164 -6.39 -11.49 -18.50
CA LEU A 164 -7.49 -12.46 -18.48
C LEU A 164 -8.74 -11.95 -19.17
N VAL A 165 -9.10 -10.68 -19.01
CA VAL A 165 -10.21 -10.03 -19.71
C VAL A 165 -9.98 -10.02 -21.22
N LEU A 166 -8.80 -9.64 -21.69
CA LEU A 166 -8.47 -9.63 -23.11
C LEU A 166 -8.46 -11.04 -23.72
N MET A 167 -7.89 -12.02 -23.01
CA MET A 167 -7.97 -13.42 -23.44
C MET A 167 -9.43 -13.90 -23.49
N GLY A 168 -10.23 -13.54 -22.49
CA GLY A 168 -11.67 -13.83 -22.45
C GLY A 168 -12.45 -13.19 -23.62
N ALA A 169 -12.19 -11.91 -23.90
CA ALA A 169 -12.80 -11.20 -25.02
C ALA A 169 -12.44 -11.85 -26.36
N LEU A 170 -11.17 -12.17 -26.59
CA LEU A 170 -10.71 -12.86 -27.80
C LEU A 170 -11.26 -14.28 -27.95
N ALA A 171 -11.42 -15.00 -26.83
CA ALA A 171 -12.07 -16.32 -26.82
C ALA A 171 -13.56 -16.20 -27.14
N PHE A 172 -14.26 -15.18 -26.59
CA PHE A 172 -15.66 -14.90 -26.86
C PHE A 172 -15.90 -14.57 -28.32
N ASP A 173 -15.07 -13.72 -28.94
CA ASP A 173 -15.09 -13.42 -30.37
C ASP A 173 -14.86 -14.68 -31.23
N SER A 174 -14.07 -15.61 -30.71
CA SER A 174 -13.79 -16.89 -31.39
C SER A 174 -14.86 -17.96 -31.11
N LYS A 175 -16.01 -17.59 -30.53
CA LYS A 175 -17.13 -18.46 -30.13
C LYS A 175 -16.78 -19.54 -29.10
N ARG A 176 -15.67 -19.36 -28.34
CA ARG A 176 -15.27 -20.24 -27.22
C ARG A 176 -15.87 -19.69 -25.93
N ASN A 177 -17.21 -19.66 -25.85
CA ASN A 177 -17.95 -18.93 -24.84
C ASN A 177 -17.67 -19.41 -23.40
N TRP A 178 -17.56 -20.75 -23.15
CA TRP A 178 -17.21 -21.31 -21.84
C TRP A 178 -15.79 -20.93 -21.42
N LEU A 179 -14.84 -21.00 -22.35
CA LEU A 179 -13.48 -20.56 -22.06
C LEU A 179 -13.44 -19.08 -21.69
N ALA A 180 -14.19 -18.24 -22.41
CA ALA A 180 -14.33 -16.83 -22.08
C ALA A 180 -14.89 -16.62 -20.67
N GLY A 181 -15.95 -17.35 -20.30
CA GLY A 181 -16.54 -17.28 -18.96
C GLY A 181 -15.57 -17.69 -17.87
N ILE A 182 -14.80 -18.77 -18.07
CA ILE A 182 -13.77 -19.22 -17.11
C ILE A 182 -12.67 -18.16 -16.96
N LEU A 183 -12.19 -17.58 -18.07
CA LEU A 183 -11.17 -16.52 -18.02
C LEU A 183 -11.66 -15.26 -17.30
N LEU A 184 -12.93 -14.88 -17.47
CA LEU A 184 -13.52 -13.77 -16.71
C LEU A 184 -13.72 -14.11 -15.24
N ALA A 185 -14.06 -15.34 -14.89
CA ALA A 185 -14.11 -15.82 -13.52
C ALA A 185 -12.73 -15.73 -12.84
N LEU A 186 -11.67 -16.12 -13.54
CA LEU A 186 -10.28 -15.96 -13.07
C LEU A 186 -9.91 -14.46 -12.96
N ALA A 187 -10.37 -13.61 -13.89
CA ALA A 187 -10.16 -12.17 -13.80
C ALA A 187 -10.82 -11.57 -12.54
N LEU A 188 -12.00 -12.07 -12.14
CA LEU A 188 -12.68 -11.67 -10.91
C LEU A 188 -11.88 -12.07 -9.64
N PHE A 189 -11.16 -13.20 -9.68
CA PHE A 189 -10.22 -13.59 -8.60
C PHE A 189 -8.88 -12.83 -8.64
N ALA A 190 -8.57 -12.13 -9.74
CA ALA A 190 -7.46 -11.19 -9.78
C ALA A 190 -7.89 -9.81 -9.25
N LYS A 191 -9.09 -9.34 -9.64
CA LYS A 191 -9.64 -8.06 -9.21
C LYS A 191 -11.16 -8.00 -9.37
N GLU A 192 -11.83 -7.48 -8.33
CA GLU A 192 -13.29 -7.37 -8.22
C GLU A 192 -13.95 -6.55 -9.34
N SER A 193 -13.25 -5.54 -9.87
CA SER A 193 -13.76 -4.69 -10.95
C SER A 193 -14.02 -5.45 -12.26
N ALA A 194 -13.52 -6.68 -12.42
CA ALA A 194 -13.82 -7.53 -13.56
C ALA A 194 -15.30 -7.95 -13.67
N VAL A 195 -16.11 -7.79 -12.61
CA VAL A 195 -17.53 -8.19 -12.57
C VAL A 195 -18.35 -7.55 -13.70
N VAL A 196 -18.03 -6.33 -14.10
CA VAL A 196 -18.76 -5.59 -15.15
C VAL A 196 -18.40 -6.03 -16.56
N VAL A 197 -17.38 -6.87 -16.75
CA VAL A 197 -16.87 -7.21 -18.09
C VAL A 197 -17.78 -8.23 -18.81
N ALA A 198 -18.36 -9.18 -18.08
CA ALA A 198 -19.29 -10.14 -18.72
C ALA A 198 -20.53 -9.44 -19.34
N PRO A 199 -21.27 -8.59 -18.62
CA PRO A 199 -22.35 -7.80 -19.23
C PRO A 199 -21.84 -6.85 -20.33
N LEU A 200 -20.64 -6.27 -20.20
CA LEU A 200 -20.05 -5.43 -21.24
C LEU A 200 -19.83 -6.21 -22.54
N LEU A 201 -19.26 -7.43 -22.50
CA LEU A 201 -19.06 -8.27 -23.67
C LEU A 201 -20.36 -8.69 -24.32
N LEU A 202 -21.42 -8.95 -23.53
CA LEU A 202 -22.74 -9.25 -24.09
C LEU A 202 -23.36 -8.05 -24.78
N ALA A 203 -23.28 -6.87 -24.17
CA ALA A 203 -23.73 -5.61 -24.75
C ALA A 203 -22.96 -5.28 -26.04
N ASP A 204 -21.65 -5.43 -26.03
CA ASP A 204 -20.79 -5.22 -27.19
C ASP A 204 -21.17 -6.14 -28.37
N ARG A 205 -21.30 -7.44 -28.07
CA ARG A 205 -21.76 -8.42 -29.13
C ARG A 205 -23.13 -8.07 -29.65
N PHE A 206 -24.09 -7.72 -28.78
CA PHE A 206 -25.42 -7.33 -29.21
C PHE A 206 -25.41 -6.08 -30.11
N LEU A 207 -24.64 -5.06 -29.71
CA LEU A 207 -24.52 -3.81 -30.48
C LEU A 207 -23.90 -4.07 -31.88
N VAL A 208 -22.84 -4.89 -31.94
CA VAL A 208 -22.11 -5.14 -33.18
C VAL A 208 -22.83 -6.16 -34.08
N GLN A 209 -23.37 -7.26 -33.53
CA GLN A 209 -23.95 -8.36 -34.28
C GLN A 209 -25.49 -8.29 -34.41
N GLY A 210 -26.16 -7.49 -33.59
CA GLY A 210 -27.62 -7.32 -33.59
C GLY A 210 -28.39 -8.56 -33.11
N ARG A 211 -27.73 -9.56 -32.56
CA ARG A 211 -28.32 -10.85 -32.14
C ARG A 211 -27.99 -11.18 -30.70
N TRP A 212 -29.00 -11.66 -29.98
CA TRP A 212 -28.86 -12.18 -28.64
C TRP A 212 -28.75 -13.72 -28.69
N ASP A 213 -27.66 -14.27 -28.22
CA ASP A 213 -27.43 -15.71 -28.14
C ASP A 213 -27.52 -16.16 -26.67
N ARG A 214 -28.62 -16.81 -26.30
CA ARG A 214 -28.86 -17.28 -24.92
C ARG A 214 -27.79 -18.27 -24.46
N GLY A 215 -27.39 -19.21 -25.34
CA GLY A 215 -26.36 -20.20 -25.00
C GLY A 215 -24.99 -19.53 -24.72
N ALA A 216 -24.61 -18.58 -25.56
CA ALA A 216 -23.41 -17.79 -25.35
C ALA A 216 -23.48 -16.95 -24.06
N SER A 217 -24.65 -16.40 -23.76
CA SER A 217 -24.85 -15.61 -22.54
C SER A 217 -24.67 -16.46 -21.29
N VAL A 218 -25.31 -17.63 -21.22
CA VAL A 218 -25.17 -18.57 -20.09
C VAL A 218 -23.73 -19.04 -19.95
N ALA A 219 -23.10 -19.47 -21.05
CA ALA A 219 -21.71 -19.96 -21.02
C ALA A 219 -20.70 -18.89 -20.58
N LEU A 220 -20.97 -17.60 -20.88
CA LEU A 220 -20.13 -16.50 -20.43
C LEU A 220 -20.37 -16.14 -18.98
N THR A 221 -21.63 -16.07 -18.55
CA THR A 221 -21.97 -15.53 -17.23
C THR A 221 -21.95 -16.55 -16.11
N ALA A 222 -22.27 -17.83 -16.37
CA ALA A 222 -22.35 -18.84 -15.33
C ALA A 222 -21.04 -19.02 -14.53
N PRO A 223 -19.84 -19.12 -15.14
CA PRO A 223 -18.60 -19.19 -14.38
C PRO A 223 -18.33 -17.92 -13.56
N VAL A 224 -18.69 -16.74 -14.07
CA VAL A 224 -18.54 -15.47 -13.36
C VAL A 224 -19.45 -15.40 -12.15
N VAL A 225 -20.71 -15.86 -12.27
CA VAL A 225 -21.65 -15.94 -11.14
C VAL A 225 -21.15 -16.89 -10.08
N VAL A 226 -20.62 -18.07 -10.46
CA VAL A 226 -20.03 -19.00 -9.49
C VAL A 226 -18.85 -18.35 -8.76
N ALA A 227 -17.96 -17.68 -9.47
CA ALA A 227 -16.82 -16.97 -8.86
C ALA A 227 -17.29 -15.81 -7.94
N LEU A 228 -18.34 -15.10 -8.32
CA LEU A 228 -18.91 -14.02 -7.50
C LEU A 228 -19.52 -14.57 -6.21
N VAL A 229 -20.28 -15.67 -6.29
CA VAL A 229 -20.85 -16.35 -5.11
C VAL A 229 -19.73 -16.85 -4.20
N ALA A 230 -18.71 -17.51 -4.75
CA ALA A 230 -17.55 -17.95 -3.98
C ALA A 230 -16.86 -16.80 -3.28
N ARG A 231 -16.71 -15.65 -3.95
CA ARG A 231 -16.13 -14.45 -3.39
C ARG A 231 -16.97 -13.89 -2.22
N ILE A 232 -18.29 -13.77 -2.38
CA ILE A 232 -19.19 -13.29 -1.31
C ILE A 232 -19.13 -14.19 -0.07
N TRP A 233 -18.91 -15.49 -0.25
CA TRP A 233 -18.77 -16.45 0.86
C TRP A 233 -17.42 -16.32 1.60
N MET A 234 -16.40 -15.79 0.96
CA MET A 234 -15.04 -15.69 1.51
C MET A 234 -14.75 -14.33 2.16
N VAL A 235 -15.64 -13.37 1.99
CA VAL A 235 -15.41 -11.99 2.43
C VAL A 235 -16.70 -11.45 3.03
N ASP A 236 -16.61 -10.91 4.23
CA ASP A 236 -17.70 -10.14 4.82
C ASP A 236 -17.87 -8.83 4.04
N VAL A 237 -18.89 -8.78 3.19
CA VAL A 237 -19.20 -7.59 2.41
C VAL A 237 -20.16 -6.72 3.22
N GLU A 238 -19.63 -5.82 4.01
CA GLU A 238 -20.43 -4.72 4.55
C GLU A 238 -20.70 -3.71 3.43
N LEU A 239 -21.97 -3.57 3.07
CA LEU A 239 -22.36 -2.54 2.12
C LEU A 239 -22.42 -1.20 2.85
N PRO A 240 -21.69 -0.17 2.37
CA PRO A 240 -21.73 1.15 2.99
C PRO A 240 -23.16 1.72 2.98
N SER A 241 -23.56 2.32 4.10
CA SER A 241 -24.91 2.84 4.37
C SER A 241 -25.12 4.28 3.87
N GLY A 242 -24.57 4.67 2.71
CA GLY A 242 -24.70 6.02 2.17
C GLY A 242 -25.88 6.19 1.20
N GLU A 243 -26.47 7.38 1.14
CA GLU A 243 -27.49 7.71 0.13
C GLU A 243 -26.85 7.85 -1.27
N ILE A 244 -27.42 7.19 -2.29
CA ILE A 244 -26.96 7.28 -3.68
C ILE A 244 -26.94 8.74 -4.18
N ARG A 245 -27.82 9.59 -3.66
CA ARG A 245 -27.91 11.01 -4.03
C ARG A 245 -26.59 11.74 -3.74
N ASP A 246 -25.93 11.43 -2.63
CA ASP A 246 -24.68 12.08 -2.21
C ASP A 246 -23.47 11.56 -3.00
N ALA A 247 -23.60 10.36 -3.58
CA ALA A 247 -22.58 9.81 -4.47
C ALA A 247 -22.52 10.46 -5.86
N VAL A 248 -23.64 11.07 -6.35
CA VAL A 248 -23.72 11.60 -7.72
C VAL A 248 -22.64 12.65 -8.03
N PRO A 249 -22.39 13.67 -7.20
CA PRO A 249 -21.32 14.62 -7.47
C PRO A 249 -19.93 13.97 -7.51
N ARG A 250 -19.65 13.01 -6.61
CA ARG A 250 -18.39 12.27 -6.58
C ARG A 250 -18.17 11.44 -7.83
N VAL A 251 -19.21 10.72 -8.27
CA VAL A 251 -19.19 9.93 -9.51
C VAL A 251 -18.90 10.81 -10.72
N LEU A 252 -19.58 11.95 -10.83
CA LEU A 252 -19.35 12.89 -11.93
C LEU A 252 -17.94 13.49 -11.88
N ALA A 253 -17.48 13.91 -10.71
CA ALA A 253 -16.12 14.44 -10.54
C ALA A 253 -15.07 13.37 -10.86
N SER A 254 -15.27 12.11 -10.45
CA SER A 254 -14.39 10.99 -10.78
C SER A 254 -14.28 10.78 -12.29
N PHE A 255 -15.41 10.75 -13.01
CA PHE A 255 -15.40 10.65 -14.48
C PHE A 255 -14.68 11.83 -15.13
N GLY A 256 -14.88 13.05 -14.61
CA GLY A 256 -14.21 14.25 -15.13
C GLY A 256 -12.70 14.20 -14.91
N LEU A 257 -12.26 13.77 -13.74
CA LEU A 257 -10.84 13.63 -13.43
C LEU A 257 -10.19 12.53 -14.25
N TYR A 258 -10.86 11.37 -14.45
CA TYR A 258 -10.38 10.33 -15.38
C TYR A 258 -10.28 10.86 -16.82
N ALA A 259 -11.24 11.63 -17.28
CA ALA A 259 -11.14 12.27 -18.60
C ALA A 259 -9.92 13.21 -18.69
N GLN A 260 -9.66 14.00 -17.66
CA GLN A 260 -8.47 14.85 -17.57
C GLN A 260 -7.18 14.02 -17.60
N GLN A 261 -7.09 12.93 -16.82
CA GLN A 261 -5.93 12.04 -16.80
C GLN A 261 -5.65 11.40 -18.18
N VAL A 262 -6.70 11.08 -18.95
CA VAL A 262 -6.55 10.54 -20.31
C VAL A 262 -6.07 11.60 -21.29
N VAL A 263 -6.59 12.82 -21.21
CA VAL A 263 -6.29 13.88 -22.20
C VAL A 263 -5.02 14.65 -21.86
N SER A 264 -4.73 14.84 -20.58
CA SER A 264 -3.62 15.65 -20.09
C SER A 264 -2.80 14.94 -19.01
N PRO A 265 -2.11 13.84 -19.33
CA PRO A 265 -1.37 13.04 -18.38
C PRO A 265 0.07 13.57 -18.13
N TRP A 266 0.29 14.86 -18.26
CA TRP A 266 1.63 15.46 -18.20
C TRP A 266 2.18 15.60 -16.79
N ASN A 267 1.31 15.58 -15.79
CA ASN A 267 1.61 15.75 -14.38
C ASN A 267 1.01 14.61 -13.54
N PRO A 268 1.45 13.35 -13.74
CA PRO A 268 0.91 12.25 -12.98
C PRO A 268 1.21 12.39 -11.48
N THR A 269 0.33 11.88 -10.64
CA THR A 269 0.45 11.82 -9.18
C THR A 269 -0.10 10.50 -8.68
N ALA A 270 0.41 9.99 -7.56
CA ALA A 270 -0.11 8.78 -6.93
C ALA A 270 -1.46 9.02 -6.22
N PHE A 271 -1.81 10.29 -5.95
CA PHE A 271 -3.05 10.69 -5.27
C PHE A 271 -3.87 11.68 -6.10
N PRO A 272 -4.37 11.30 -7.29
CA PRO A 272 -5.17 12.18 -8.11
C PRO A 272 -6.48 12.54 -7.42
N GLY A 273 -6.76 13.86 -7.29
CA GLY A 273 -7.97 14.32 -6.64
C GLY A 273 -8.09 13.80 -5.20
N MET A 274 -7.01 14.01 -4.41
CA MET A 274 -7.04 13.62 -3.01
C MET A 274 -8.28 14.22 -2.35
N ARG A 275 -9.04 13.38 -1.67
CA ARG A 275 -10.25 13.76 -0.97
C ARG A 275 -9.85 14.44 0.33
N ILE A 276 -9.83 15.77 0.31
CA ILE A 276 -9.66 16.59 1.51
C ILE A 276 -11.08 16.82 2.05
N TYR A 277 -11.43 16.06 3.09
CA TYR A 277 -12.67 16.27 3.82
C TYR A 277 -12.44 17.36 4.86
N SER A 278 -12.92 18.57 4.58
CA SER A 278 -13.06 19.57 5.62
C SER A 278 -14.26 19.23 6.51
N CYS A 279 -14.04 19.15 7.81
CA CYS A 279 -15.09 18.89 8.79
C CYS A 279 -16.18 19.97 8.79
N GLU A 280 -15.83 21.21 8.39
CA GLU A 280 -16.76 22.34 8.36
C GLU A 280 -17.46 22.53 7.00
N ALA A 281 -16.76 22.23 5.89
CA ALA A 281 -17.22 22.57 4.54
C ALA A 281 -17.62 21.36 3.66
N GLY A 282 -17.44 20.11 4.15
CA GLY A 282 -17.63 18.92 3.36
C GLY A 282 -16.57 18.72 2.26
N GLU A 283 -16.83 17.84 1.31
CA GLU A 283 -15.90 17.52 0.21
C GLU A 283 -15.93 18.62 -0.86
N SER A 284 -14.79 19.30 -1.10
CA SER A 284 -14.67 20.27 -2.17
C SER A 284 -14.35 19.59 -3.50
N LEU A 285 -15.33 19.51 -4.40
CA LEU A 285 -15.15 18.96 -5.74
C LEU A 285 -14.93 20.08 -6.76
N SER A 286 -13.95 19.91 -7.64
CA SER A 286 -13.69 20.87 -8.71
C SER A 286 -14.87 20.99 -9.66
N ALA A 287 -15.37 22.20 -9.88
CA ALA A 287 -16.43 22.47 -10.87
C ALA A 287 -16.05 22.04 -12.30
N GLY A 288 -14.75 22.11 -12.64
CA GLY A 288 -14.23 21.61 -13.91
C GLY A 288 -14.39 20.10 -14.06
N TRP A 289 -14.12 19.33 -13.01
CA TRP A 289 -14.31 17.88 -13.04
C TRP A 289 -15.78 17.50 -13.09
N LEU A 290 -16.63 18.18 -12.34
CA LEU A 290 -18.10 17.99 -12.40
C LEU A 290 -18.62 18.24 -13.80
N ALA A 291 -18.22 19.34 -14.44
CA ALA A 291 -18.62 19.69 -15.79
C ALA A 291 -18.13 18.65 -16.82
N ALA A 292 -16.85 18.28 -16.76
CA ALA A 292 -16.26 17.30 -17.68
C ALA A 292 -16.91 15.92 -17.54
N GLY A 293 -17.15 15.45 -16.32
CA GLY A 293 -17.83 14.18 -16.07
C GLY A 293 -19.29 14.20 -16.54
N THR A 294 -20.00 15.29 -16.27
CA THR A 294 -21.37 15.48 -16.78
C THR A 294 -21.40 15.41 -18.32
N LEU A 295 -20.48 16.11 -19.00
CA LEU A 295 -20.36 16.07 -20.44
C LEU A 295 -20.03 14.66 -20.98
N LEU A 296 -19.16 13.92 -20.28
CA LEU A 296 -18.84 12.54 -20.66
C LEU A 296 -20.07 11.63 -20.55
N VAL A 297 -20.82 11.72 -19.46
CA VAL A 297 -22.03 10.91 -19.23
C VAL A 297 -23.12 11.28 -20.26
N LEU A 298 -23.41 12.56 -20.43
CA LEU A 298 -24.39 13.02 -21.41
C LEU A 298 -23.98 12.67 -22.84
N GLY A 299 -22.72 12.86 -23.21
CA GLY A 299 -22.16 12.52 -24.53
C GLY A 299 -22.27 11.03 -24.81
N THR A 300 -21.93 10.17 -23.84
CA THR A 300 -22.05 8.71 -23.98
C THR A 300 -23.51 8.29 -24.12
N THR A 301 -24.41 8.89 -23.36
CA THR A 301 -25.86 8.66 -23.45
C THR A 301 -26.41 9.07 -24.81
N ALA A 302 -26.06 10.27 -25.28
CA ALA A 302 -26.48 10.77 -26.59
C ALA A 302 -25.96 9.87 -27.73
N LEU A 303 -24.70 9.43 -27.65
CA LEU A 303 -24.10 8.47 -28.55
C LEU A 303 -24.88 7.14 -28.56
N GLY A 304 -25.30 6.66 -27.38
CA GLY A 304 -26.13 5.47 -27.24
C GLY A 304 -27.49 5.62 -27.96
N ILE A 305 -28.17 6.76 -27.77
CA ILE A 305 -29.44 7.08 -28.48
C ILE A 305 -29.23 7.07 -29.98
N VAL A 306 -28.16 7.68 -30.47
CA VAL A 306 -27.82 7.69 -31.93
C VAL A 306 -27.52 6.27 -32.42
N ALA A 307 -26.77 5.48 -31.66
CA ALA A 307 -26.39 4.11 -32.02
C ALA A 307 -27.61 3.17 -32.14
N VAL A 308 -28.62 3.36 -31.25
CA VAL A 308 -29.89 2.61 -31.34
C VAL A 308 -30.62 2.94 -32.64
N ARG A 309 -30.64 4.21 -33.02
CA ARG A 309 -31.35 4.69 -34.21
C ARG A 309 -30.57 4.49 -35.53
N ARG A 310 -29.24 4.46 -35.49
CA ARG A 310 -28.35 4.46 -36.67
C ARG A 310 -27.26 3.42 -36.52
N ASN A 311 -27.38 2.29 -37.23
CA ASN A 311 -26.44 1.15 -37.19
C ASN A 311 -24.95 1.51 -37.32
N PRO A 312 -24.51 2.46 -38.16
CA PRO A 312 -23.09 2.80 -38.31
C PRO A 312 -22.40 3.28 -36.99
N TRP A 313 -23.20 3.79 -36.04
CA TRP A 313 -22.69 4.30 -34.76
C TRP A 313 -22.57 3.25 -33.66
N ARG A 314 -23.13 2.05 -33.86
CA ARG A 314 -23.09 0.97 -32.87
C ARG A 314 -21.68 0.54 -32.47
N PRO A 315 -20.73 0.36 -33.43
CA PRO A 315 -19.34 0.05 -33.05
C PRO A 315 -18.66 1.17 -32.25
N VAL A 316 -18.96 2.45 -32.56
CA VAL A 316 -18.41 3.61 -31.85
C VAL A 316 -18.95 3.65 -30.41
N PHE A 317 -20.25 3.39 -30.25
CA PHE A 317 -20.86 3.31 -28.92
C PHE A 317 -20.32 2.11 -28.13
N ALA A 318 -20.13 0.96 -28.77
CA ALA A 318 -19.51 -0.20 -28.15
C ALA A 318 -18.09 0.10 -27.66
N ASP A 319 -17.27 0.84 -28.44
CA ASP A 319 -15.94 1.30 -28.00
C ASP A 319 -16.03 2.28 -26.83
N ALA A 320 -17.03 3.18 -26.80
CA ALA A 320 -17.26 4.09 -25.67
C ALA A 320 -17.69 3.37 -24.38
N LEU A 321 -18.47 2.29 -24.49
CA LEU A 321 -18.80 1.46 -23.32
C LEU A 321 -17.58 0.81 -22.69
N TRP A 322 -16.54 0.48 -23.46
CA TRP A 322 -15.27 -0.02 -22.94
C TRP A 322 -14.50 1.04 -22.13
N ILE A 323 -14.86 2.33 -22.23
CA ILE A 323 -14.32 3.39 -21.37
C ILE A 323 -15.14 3.48 -20.08
N VAL A 324 -16.46 3.63 -20.20
CA VAL A 324 -17.32 4.00 -19.08
C VAL A 324 -17.63 2.83 -18.16
N VAL A 325 -17.94 1.65 -18.71
CA VAL A 325 -18.40 0.50 -17.90
C VAL A 325 -17.31 -0.03 -16.98
N PRO A 326 -16.03 -0.20 -17.37
CA PRO A 326 -15.00 -0.64 -16.46
C PRO A 326 -14.68 0.36 -15.33
N LEU A 327 -15.04 1.63 -15.46
CA LEU A 327 -14.88 2.64 -14.42
C LEU A 327 -16.00 2.58 -13.36
N LEU A 328 -17.18 2.02 -13.67
CA LEU A 328 -18.31 2.01 -12.74
C LEU A 328 -18.00 1.46 -11.34
N PRO A 329 -17.20 0.38 -11.18
CA PRO A 329 -16.87 -0.14 -9.84
C PRO A 329 -15.91 0.77 -9.05
N VAL A 330 -15.26 1.75 -9.69
CA VAL A 330 -14.16 2.56 -9.10
C VAL A 330 -14.42 4.07 -9.16
N VAL A 331 -15.64 4.52 -9.49
CA VAL A 331 -16.01 5.94 -9.50
C VAL A 331 -16.66 6.41 -8.20
N ASN A 332 -16.39 5.73 -7.08
CA ASN A 332 -16.91 6.08 -5.75
C ASN A 332 -18.46 6.14 -5.67
N LEU A 333 -19.13 5.26 -6.41
CA LEU A 333 -20.57 5.07 -6.29
C LEU A 333 -20.94 4.54 -4.90
N LEU A 334 -20.13 3.58 -4.42
CA LEU A 334 -20.12 3.13 -3.03
C LEU A 334 -18.87 3.74 -2.37
N ASP A 335 -19.03 4.40 -1.23
CA ASP A 335 -17.90 4.96 -0.50
C ASP A 335 -17.22 3.84 0.30
N LEU A 336 -16.16 3.30 -0.25
CA LEU A 336 -15.36 2.25 0.38
C LEU A 336 -14.17 2.83 1.17
N GLY A 337 -14.26 4.09 1.62
CA GLY A 337 -13.19 4.75 2.37
C GLY A 337 -11.95 5.10 1.52
N SER A 338 -12.08 5.19 0.20
CA SER A 338 -10.97 5.58 -0.67
C SER A 338 -10.54 7.03 -0.41
N ARG A 339 -9.25 7.23 -0.13
CA ARG A 339 -8.64 8.56 0.06
C ARG A 339 -8.52 9.35 -1.24
N ASN A 340 -8.57 8.68 -2.37
CA ASN A 340 -8.43 9.28 -3.69
C ASN A 340 -9.75 9.25 -4.45
N LEU A 341 -10.02 10.31 -5.18
CA LEU A 341 -11.16 10.35 -6.08
C LEU A 341 -10.97 9.38 -7.25
N THR A 342 -9.73 9.25 -7.73
CA THR A 342 -9.34 8.36 -8.83
C THR A 342 -7.96 7.73 -8.55
N ALA A 343 -7.57 6.75 -9.37
CA ALA A 343 -6.21 6.22 -9.43
C ALA A 343 -5.87 5.87 -10.88
N ASP A 344 -4.65 6.20 -11.31
CA ASP A 344 -4.21 6.00 -12.70
C ASP A 344 -4.29 4.53 -13.13
N ARG A 345 -4.03 3.59 -12.20
CA ARG A 345 -4.15 2.15 -12.46
C ARG A 345 -5.55 1.73 -12.91
N PHE A 346 -6.60 2.40 -12.45
CA PHE A 346 -7.98 2.06 -12.82
C PHE A 346 -8.31 2.41 -14.28
N LEU A 347 -7.51 3.26 -14.92
CA LEU A 347 -7.58 3.51 -16.35
C LEU A 347 -7.01 2.37 -17.20
N TYR A 348 -6.42 1.32 -16.59
CA TYR A 348 -5.73 0.29 -17.37
C TYR A 348 -6.65 -0.41 -18.38
N LEU A 349 -7.81 -0.87 -17.95
CA LEU A 349 -8.81 -1.51 -18.83
C LEU A 349 -9.59 -0.50 -19.69
N PRO A 350 -10.08 0.66 -19.17
CA PRO A 350 -10.80 1.67 -19.95
C PRO A 350 -10.04 2.21 -21.17
N MET A 351 -8.72 2.27 -21.09
CA MET A 351 -7.89 2.75 -22.20
C MET A 351 -7.96 1.88 -23.46
N LEU A 352 -8.49 0.66 -23.38
CA LEU A 352 -8.81 -0.13 -24.58
C LEU A 352 -9.88 0.55 -25.42
N GLY A 353 -10.92 1.08 -24.77
CA GLY A 353 -11.97 1.84 -25.44
C GLY A 353 -11.43 3.12 -26.08
N VAL A 354 -10.57 3.85 -25.37
CA VAL A 354 -9.91 5.06 -25.91
C VAL A 354 -9.05 4.72 -27.11
N ALA A 355 -8.23 3.66 -27.02
CA ALA A 355 -7.39 3.19 -28.12
C ALA A 355 -8.22 2.77 -29.35
N ALA A 356 -9.37 2.11 -29.13
CA ALA A 356 -10.28 1.72 -30.21
C ALA A 356 -10.92 2.93 -30.89
N LEU A 357 -11.38 3.92 -30.12
CA LEU A 357 -11.95 5.16 -30.69
C LEU A 357 -10.89 5.95 -31.47
N LEU A 358 -9.67 6.07 -30.90
CA LEU A 358 -8.54 6.72 -31.56
C LEU A 358 -8.22 6.04 -32.90
N ALA A 359 -8.03 4.72 -32.89
CA ALA A 359 -7.70 3.94 -34.07
C ALA A 359 -8.79 4.02 -35.11
N ARG A 360 -10.06 3.94 -34.73
CA ARG A 360 -11.23 4.07 -35.63
C ARG A 360 -11.31 5.47 -36.23
N GLY A 361 -11.11 6.51 -35.44
CA GLY A 361 -11.12 7.91 -35.90
C GLY A 361 -10.02 8.17 -36.95
N VAL A 362 -8.79 7.72 -36.65
CA VAL A 362 -7.66 7.87 -37.59
C VAL A 362 -7.90 7.08 -38.89
N LEU A 363 -8.39 5.84 -38.78
CA LEU A 363 -8.73 5.04 -39.96
C LEU A 363 -9.77 5.73 -40.81
N TRP A 364 -10.83 6.27 -40.22
CA TRP A 364 -11.86 7.02 -40.90
C TRP A 364 -11.30 8.28 -41.62
N LEU A 365 -10.37 8.99 -40.99
CA LEU A 365 -9.68 10.14 -41.57
C LEU A 365 -8.80 9.73 -42.75
N LEU A 366 -8.03 8.64 -42.61
CA LEU A 366 -7.18 8.13 -43.68
C LEU A 366 -7.99 7.69 -44.91
N ASP A 367 -9.17 7.09 -44.71
CA ASP A 367 -10.04 6.62 -45.80
C ASP A 367 -10.80 7.78 -46.49
N ARG A 368 -11.27 8.78 -45.72
CA ARG A 368 -12.14 9.85 -46.23
C ARG A 368 -11.39 11.15 -46.56
N ARG A 369 -10.31 11.45 -45.84
CA ARG A 369 -9.49 12.67 -45.97
C ARG A 369 -8.01 12.34 -45.81
N PRO A 370 -7.37 11.66 -46.77
CA PRO A 370 -6.03 11.08 -46.59
C PRO A 370 -4.95 12.09 -46.16
N ALA A 371 -5.02 13.33 -46.61
CA ALA A 371 -4.08 14.37 -46.18
C ALA A 371 -4.21 14.67 -44.69
N VAL A 372 -5.44 14.86 -44.19
CA VAL A 372 -5.73 15.09 -42.78
C VAL A 372 -5.37 13.86 -41.95
N GLY A 373 -5.69 12.66 -42.45
CA GLY A 373 -5.35 11.40 -41.78
C GLY A 373 -3.85 11.21 -41.61
N LYS A 374 -3.03 11.54 -42.64
CA LYS A 374 -1.55 11.49 -42.51
C LYS A 374 -1.02 12.48 -41.46
N VAL A 375 -1.56 13.71 -41.46
CA VAL A 375 -1.21 14.71 -40.43
C VAL A 375 -1.58 14.20 -39.04
N SER A 376 -2.76 13.60 -38.87
CA SER A 376 -3.19 13.01 -37.60
C SER A 376 -2.27 11.88 -37.15
N VAL A 377 -1.80 11.02 -38.05
CA VAL A 377 -0.81 9.97 -37.72
C VAL A 377 0.46 10.60 -37.17
N VAL A 378 1.00 11.62 -37.84
CA VAL A 378 2.24 12.31 -37.37
C VAL A 378 2.00 12.97 -36.01
N ALA A 379 0.87 13.67 -35.82
CA ALA A 379 0.54 14.30 -34.55
C ALA A 379 0.44 13.29 -33.39
N ILE A 380 -0.18 12.12 -33.64
CA ILE A 380 -0.26 11.06 -32.63
C ILE A 380 1.11 10.46 -32.35
N VAL A 381 1.97 10.27 -33.34
CA VAL A 381 3.35 9.78 -33.11
C VAL A 381 4.12 10.76 -32.23
N VAL A 382 4.02 12.06 -32.50
CA VAL A 382 4.67 13.10 -31.64
C VAL A 382 4.12 13.05 -30.21
N LEU A 383 2.80 12.91 -30.05
CA LEU A 383 2.16 12.76 -28.75
C LEU A 383 2.67 11.50 -28.02
N LEU A 384 2.78 10.37 -28.72
CA LEU A 384 3.28 9.11 -28.13
C LEU A 384 4.74 9.20 -27.70
N VAL A 385 5.57 9.95 -28.43
CA VAL A 385 6.96 10.22 -27.99
C VAL A 385 6.95 11.04 -26.69
N GLY A 386 6.09 12.06 -26.60
CA GLY A 386 5.90 12.82 -25.35
C GLY A 386 5.43 11.92 -24.18
N PHE A 387 4.43 11.08 -24.44
CA PHE A 387 3.93 10.12 -23.45
C PHE A 387 5.01 9.14 -23.00
N ALA A 388 5.78 8.58 -23.92
CA ALA A 388 6.90 7.70 -23.61
C ALA A 388 7.93 8.39 -22.67
N GLY A 389 8.22 9.66 -22.92
CA GLY A 389 9.09 10.46 -22.06
C GLY A 389 8.53 10.61 -20.64
N VAL A 390 7.25 11.04 -20.51
CA VAL A 390 6.59 11.18 -19.20
C VAL A 390 6.51 9.85 -18.48
N THR A 391 6.11 8.78 -19.16
CA THR A 391 6.02 7.42 -18.60
C THR A 391 7.37 6.94 -18.09
N SER A 392 8.43 7.15 -18.87
CA SER A 392 9.78 6.76 -18.49
C SER A 392 10.30 7.53 -17.25
N LEU A 393 10.04 8.83 -17.17
CA LEU A 393 10.40 9.64 -16.01
C LEU A 393 9.56 9.25 -14.78
N HIS A 394 8.26 9.08 -14.96
CA HIS A 394 7.36 8.75 -13.86
C HIS A 394 7.54 7.32 -13.35
N SER A 395 8.00 6.37 -14.18
CA SER A 395 8.30 5.01 -13.74
C SER A 395 9.36 4.96 -12.62
N ARG A 396 10.30 5.90 -12.60
CA ARG A 396 11.32 6.05 -11.53
C ARG A 396 10.72 6.41 -10.18
N VAL A 397 9.57 7.08 -10.17
CA VAL A 397 8.88 7.48 -8.94
C VAL A 397 8.48 6.25 -8.13
N PHE A 398 8.10 5.16 -8.79
CA PHE A 398 7.74 3.90 -8.14
C PHE A 398 8.94 2.96 -7.90
N ALA A 399 10.17 3.44 -8.04
CA ALA A 399 11.37 2.65 -7.79
C ALA A 399 11.56 2.31 -6.30
N SER A 400 11.14 3.19 -5.38
CA SER A 400 11.18 2.98 -3.92
C SER A 400 10.07 3.73 -3.22
N SER A 401 9.80 3.38 -1.96
CA SER A 401 8.89 4.16 -1.12
C SER A 401 9.36 5.60 -0.93
N SER A 402 10.66 5.81 -0.76
CA SER A 402 11.23 7.15 -0.59
C SER A 402 11.01 8.02 -1.82
N SER A 403 11.34 7.50 -3.02
CA SER A 403 11.14 8.25 -4.28
C SER A 403 9.66 8.58 -4.52
N LEU A 404 8.75 7.65 -4.19
CA LEU A 404 7.31 7.87 -4.32
C LEU A 404 6.83 9.01 -3.41
N TRP A 405 7.16 8.93 -2.13
CA TRP A 405 6.64 9.89 -1.16
C TRP A 405 7.29 11.26 -1.26
N GLU A 406 8.58 11.35 -1.61
CA GLU A 406 9.24 12.62 -1.89
C GLU A 406 8.64 13.32 -3.12
N TYR A 407 8.38 12.57 -4.19
CA TYR A 407 7.71 13.09 -5.37
C TYR A 407 6.30 13.60 -5.03
N GLU A 408 5.54 12.82 -4.26
CA GLU A 408 4.18 13.20 -3.89
C GLU A 408 4.14 14.41 -2.95
N ALA A 409 5.03 14.50 -1.96
CA ALA A 409 5.13 15.66 -1.07
C ALA A 409 5.53 16.95 -1.80
N GLN A 410 6.31 16.84 -2.88
CA GLN A 410 6.64 18.00 -3.75
C GLN A 410 5.44 18.41 -4.62
N ARG A 411 4.65 17.45 -5.08
CA ARG A 411 3.49 17.68 -5.94
C ARG A 411 2.28 18.20 -5.18
N ASN A 412 2.03 17.60 -4.04
CA ASN A 412 0.91 17.90 -3.15
C ASN A 412 1.45 18.25 -1.76
N PRO A 413 1.96 19.50 -1.59
CA PRO A 413 2.62 19.92 -0.34
C PRO A 413 1.70 19.95 0.88
N GLU A 414 0.39 19.81 0.69
CA GLU A 414 -0.63 19.71 1.73
C GLU A 414 -1.14 18.27 1.93
N ASN A 415 -0.55 17.29 1.23
CA ASN A 415 -0.90 15.90 1.43
C ASN A 415 -0.33 15.38 2.76
N PRO A 416 -1.17 15.18 3.82
CA PRO A 416 -0.68 14.77 5.13
C PRO A 416 0.00 13.40 5.08
N PHE A 417 -0.43 12.53 4.19
CA PHE A 417 0.11 11.18 4.03
C PHE A 417 1.53 11.20 3.47
N ALA A 418 1.78 12.00 2.44
CA ALA A 418 3.10 12.15 1.85
C ALA A 418 4.07 12.85 2.81
N LEU A 419 3.62 13.94 3.44
CA LEU A 419 4.39 14.66 4.46
C LEU A 419 4.79 13.74 5.62
N HIS A 420 3.84 12.95 6.13
CA HIS A 420 4.07 11.98 7.18
C HIS A 420 5.09 10.90 6.77
N ALA A 421 4.93 10.30 5.59
CA ALA A 421 5.84 9.27 5.10
C ALA A 421 7.28 9.78 4.94
N VAL A 422 7.46 10.97 4.35
CA VAL A 422 8.78 11.59 4.20
C VAL A 422 9.34 12.02 5.54
N GLY A 423 8.52 12.60 6.43
CA GLY A 423 8.92 13.02 7.77
C GLY A 423 9.43 11.85 8.60
N THR A 424 8.70 10.75 8.61
CA THR A 424 9.10 9.52 9.30
C THR A 424 10.38 8.92 8.72
N ALA A 425 10.51 8.86 7.39
CA ALA A 425 11.72 8.37 6.74
C ALA A 425 12.94 9.21 7.09
N ARG A 426 12.83 10.55 7.06
CA ARG A 426 13.93 11.46 7.41
C ARG A 426 14.31 11.35 8.89
N THR A 427 13.34 11.25 9.79
CA THR A 427 13.61 11.06 11.21
C THR A 427 14.37 9.77 11.46
N ARG A 428 13.98 8.66 10.84
CA ARG A 428 14.68 7.36 10.91
C ARG A 428 16.09 7.42 10.32
N ALA A 429 16.29 8.22 9.26
CA ALA A 429 17.62 8.45 8.66
C ALA A 429 18.52 9.39 9.47
N GLY A 430 18.07 9.87 10.64
CA GLY A 430 18.82 10.79 11.49
C GLY A 430 18.70 12.27 11.09
N LEU A 431 17.95 12.60 10.05
CA LEU A 431 17.66 14.00 9.65
C LEU A 431 16.50 14.58 10.47
N ARG A 432 16.68 14.62 11.80
CA ARG A 432 15.63 14.84 12.79
C ARG A 432 14.87 16.15 12.59
N ASN A 433 15.59 17.28 12.46
CA ASN A 433 14.93 18.59 12.35
C ASN A 433 14.03 18.71 11.12
N SER A 434 14.50 18.27 9.95
CA SER A 434 13.70 18.28 8.73
C SER A 434 12.59 17.23 8.75
N GLY A 435 12.79 16.12 9.46
CA GLY A 435 11.77 15.11 9.69
C GLY A 435 10.64 15.65 10.57
N LEU A 436 10.97 16.28 11.70
CA LEU A 436 10.02 16.93 12.62
C LEU A 436 9.18 18.00 11.94
N GLU A 437 9.81 18.91 11.19
CA GLU A 437 9.10 19.95 10.43
C GLU A 437 8.03 19.35 9.51
N LEU A 438 8.36 18.27 8.81
CA LEU A 438 7.41 17.61 7.91
C LEU A 438 6.30 16.89 8.69
N LEU A 439 6.58 16.30 9.84
CA LEU A 439 5.57 15.65 10.68
C LEU A 439 4.64 16.69 11.33
N GLU A 440 5.15 17.84 11.76
CA GLU A 440 4.33 18.96 12.25
C GLU A 440 3.39 19.48 11.14
N ARG A 441 3.90 19.61 9.91
CA ARG A 441 3.08 20.00 8.75
C ARG A 441 2.06 18.90 8.41
N ALA A 442 2.44 17.63 8.49
CA ALA A 442 1.51 16.53 8.27
C ALA A 442 0.36 16.55 9.27
N GLN A 443 0.66 16.78 10.54
CA GLN A 443 -0.35 16.91 11.58
C GLN A 443 -1.26 18.13 11.36
N ALA A 444 -0.69 19.29 11.00
CA ALA A 444 -1.48 20.49 10.71
C ALA A 444 -2.42 20.26 9.51
N ALA A 445 -1.94 19.63 8.45
CA ALA A 445 -2.74 19.27 7.28
C ALA A 445 -3.83 18.23 7.63
N ALA A 446 -3.51 17.22 8.46
CA ALA A 446 -4.47 16.21 8.91
C ALA A 446 -5.53 16.79 9.85
N ALA A 447 -5.21 17.78 10.69
CA ALA A 447 -6.16 18.41 11.62
C ALA A 447 -7.34 19.11 10.90
N GLY A 448 -7.16 19.51 9.64
CA GLY A 448 -8.22 20.05 8.79
C GLY A 448 -9.08 18.98 8.11
N THR A 449 -8.71 17.69 8.25
CA THR A 449 -9.42 16.58 7.64
C THR A 449 -10.27 15.84 8.67
N CYS A 450 -11.43 15.30 8.26
CA CYS A 450 -12.27 14.49 9.14
C CYS A 450 -11.84 13.02 9.22
N VAL A 451 -10.65 12.68 8.72
CA VAL A 451 -10.13 11.31 8.74
C VAL A 451 -9.35 11.08 10.05
N HIS A 452 -10.03 10.62 11.08
CA HIS A 452 -9.43 10.41 12.41
C HIS A 452 -8.20 9.50 12.39
N THR A 453 -8.20 8.43 11.60
CA THR A 453 -7.04 7.54 11.48
C THR A 453 -5.78 8.28 11.00
N ASP A 454 -5.92 9.24 10.07
CA ASP A 454 -4.78 10.03 9.60
C ASP A 454 -4.32 11.05 10.64
N GLN A 455 -5.25 11.63 11.42
CA GLN A 455 -4.92 12.51 12.54
C GLN A 455 -4.18 11.74 13.64
N VAL A 456 -4.67 10.57 14.03
CA VAL A 456 -4.06 9.71 15.04
C VAL A 456 -2.67 9.26 14.59
N ARG A 457 -2.52 8.81 13.35
CA ARG A 457 -1.22 8.38 12.82
C ARG A 457 -0.21 9.52 12.75
N ALA A 458 -0.60 10.68 12.22
CA ALA A 458 0.27 11.85 12.13
C ALA A 458 0.73 12.31 13.52
N ALA A 459 -0.17 12.32 14.49
CA ALA A 459 0.13 12.71 15.85
C ALA A 459 1.04 11.70 16.58
N LYS A 460 0.82 10.40 16.36
CA LYS A 460 1.66 9.31 16.91
C LYS A 460 3.11 9.43 16.44
N ASP A 461 3.32 9.55 15.13
CA ASP A 461 4.69 9.58 14.60
C ASP A 461 5.39 10.90 14.91
N LEU A 462 4.64 12.01 14.99
CA LEU A 462 5.16 13.27 15.55
C LEU A 462 5.57 13.08 17.01
N GLY A 463 4.73 12.43 17.81
CA GLY A 463 5.03 12.11 19.21
C GLY A 463 6.31 11.29 19.36
N TRP A 464 6.49 10.25 18.55
CA TRP A 464 7.73 9.45 18.53
C TRP A 464 8.96 10.26 18.11
N ALA A 465 8.83 11.10 17.09
CA ALA A 465 9.90 11.96 16.63
C ALA A 465 10.30 13.00 17.69
N LEU A 466 9.31 13.60 18.37
CA LEU A 466 9.53 14.51 19.48
C LEU A 466 10.19 13.78 20.67
N SER A 467 9.71 12.59 21.04
CA SER A 467 10.29 11.81 22.14
C SER A 467 11.74 11.41 21.88
N SER A 468 12.08 11.06 20.63
CA SER A 468 13.45 10.73 20.24
C SER A 468 14.38 11.96 20.21
N ASN A 469 13.83 13.16 20.04
CA ASN A 469 14.58 14.43 20.01
C ASN A 469 14.62 15.15 21.38
N ALA A 470 13.91 14.64 22.37
CA ALA A 470 13.63 15.30 23.65
C ALA A 470 14.86 15.58 24.53
N ARG A 471 16.05 15.03 24.23
CA ARG A 471 17.27 15.29 24.99
C ARG A 471 17.71 16.76 25.01
N ALA A 472 17.32 17.55 24.00
CA ALA A 472 17.71 18.96 23.89
C ALA A 472 16.65 19.93 24.45
N ASN A 473 15.35 19.58 24.36
CA ASN A 473 14.22 20.44 24.72
C ASN A 473 13.02 19.63 25.23
N ASP A 474 13.23 18.79 26.25
CA ASP A 474 12.22 17.84 26.77
C ASP A 474 10.91 18.54 27.17
N ARG A 475 10.99 19.75 27.77
CA ARG A 475 9.81 20.48 28.19
C ARG A 475 8.96 20.99 27.01
N GLU A 476 9.59 21.50 25.95
CA GLU A 476 8.88 21.96 24.74
C GLU A 476 8.28 20.76 23.99
N ALA A 477 9.03 19.65 23.89
CA ALA A 477 8.56 18.41 23.30
C ALA A 477 7.34 17.86 24.05
N LEU A 478 7.36 17.88 25.38
CA LEU A 478 6.25 17.47 26.24
C LEU A 478 5.01 18.36 26.01
N MET A 479 5.19 19.67 25.99
CA MET A 479 4.08 20.60 25.74
C MET A 479 3.44 20.39 24.36
N LYS A 480 4.25 20.19 23.33
CA LYS A 480 3.76 19.90 21.97
C LYS A 480 3.02 18.58 21.92
N LEU A 481 3.55 17.55 22.60
CA LEU A 481 2.93 16.23 22.64
C LEU A 481 1.62 16.24 23.43
N GLN A 482 1.56 16.91 24.58
CA GLN A 482 0.33 17.09 25.36
C GLN A 482 -0.74 17.84 24.57
N ALA A 483 -0.36 18.90 23.84
CA ALA A 483 -1.26 19.65 22.99
C ALA A 483 -1.77 18.79 21.78
N THR A 484 -0.93 17.89 21.30
CA THR A 484 -1.30 16.94 20.26
C THR A 484 -2.27 15.89 20.80
N TYR A 485 -1.96 15.35 21.99
CA TYR A 485 -2.78 14.36 22.67
C TYR A 485 -4.16 14.91 23.09
N ALA A 486 -4.22 16.16 23.54
CA ALA A 486 -5.47 16.82 23.93
C ALA A 486 -6.46 17.04 22.77
N ARG A 487 -6.01 16.92 21.54
CA ARG A 487 -6.89 16.98 20.35
C ARG A 487 -7.56 15.66 20.03
N VAL A 488 -7.10 14.56 20.65
CA VAL A 488 -7.74 13.24 20.52
C VAL A 488 -8.84 13.18 21.58
N PRO A 489 -10.10 12.87 21.22
CA PRO A 489 -11.19 12.80 22.18
C PRO A 489 -10.90 11.83 23.34
N ALA A 490 -11.00 12.32 24.58
CA ALA A 490 -10.70 11.54 25.78
C ALA A 490 -11.78 10.51 26.12
N ASP A 491 -12.98 10.69 25.61
CA ASP A 491 -14.17 9.85 25.87
C ASP A 491 -14.26 8.65 24.91
N GLY A 492 -13.35 8.56 23.97
CA GLY A 492 -13.23 7.42 23.08
C GLY A 492 -14.42 7.23 22.12
N LEU A 493 -15.32 8.19 22.05
CA LEU A 493 -16.39 8.22 21.05
C LEU A 493 -15.88 8.94 19.81
N PHE A 494 -15.42 8.19 18.83
CA PHE A 494 -15.19 8.71 17.49
C PHE A 494 -16.47 8.59 16.69
N GLU A 495 -17.13 9.70 16.50
CA GLU A 495 -18.21 9.82 15.54
C GLU A 495 -17.58 10.22 14.21
N TYR A 496 -17.49 9.28 13.29
CA TYR A 496 -17.09 9.56 11.92
C TYR A 496 -18.35 9.86 11.13
N ASP A 497 -18.65 11.11 10.97
CA ASP A 497 -19.62 11.57 9.98
C ASP A 497 -18.90 11.65 8.63
N GLY A 498 -18.93 10.56 7.89
CA GLY A 498 -18.53 10.59 6.48
C GLY A 498 -19.50 11.48 5.70
N PRO A 499 -19.06 12.05 4.56
CA PRO A 499 -19.90 12.90 3.70
C PRO A 499 -21.16 12.18 3.16
N SER A 500 -21.27 10.88 3.36
CA SER A 500 -22.40 10.01 3.03
C SER A 500 -23.38 9.79 4.19
N GLY A 501 -23.18 10.48 5.31
CA GLY A 501 -24.11 10.40 6.46
C GLY A 501 -24.06 9.10 7.25
N TRP A 502 -22.97 8.28 7.08
CA TRP A 502 -22.74 7.16 7.97
C TRP A 502 -21.70 7.55 9.01
N SER A 503 -22.12 7.47 10.24
CA SER A 503 -21.26 7.58 11.40
C SER A 503 -20.82 6.18 11.80
N VAL A 504 -19.52 5.92 11.88
CA VAL A 504 -18.98 4.80 12.63
C VAL A 504 -18.80 5.29 14.06
N GLN A 505 -19.69 4.90 14.92
CA GLN A 505 -19.51 5.06 16.36
C GLN A 505 -18.64 3.89 16.84
N LEU A 506 -17.37 4.18 17.08
CA LEU A 506 -16.51 3.26 17.80
C LEU A 506 -16.92 3.28 19.28
N THR A 507 -17.16 2.12 19.85
CA THR A 507 -17.37 1.98 21.28
C THR A 507 -16.13 2.44 22.06
N PRO A 508 -16.25 2.81 23.35
CA PRO A 508 -15.08 3.14 24.18
C PRO A 508 -14.06 1.99 24.28
N GLU A 509 -14.46 0.78 24.00
CA GLU A 509 -13.62 -0.41 23.98
C GLU A 509 -12.87 -0.52 22.63
N GLU A 510 -13.55 -0.34 21.51
CA GLU A 510 -12.96 -0.27 20.16
C GLU A 510 -12.04 0.95 20.01
N THR A 511 -12.41 2.09 20.60
CA THR A 511 -11.52 3.27 20.59
C THR A 511 -10.32 3.07 21.50
N ARG A 512 -10.49 2.44 22.67
CA ARG A 512 -9.37 2.02 23.52
C ARG A 512 -8.49 0.98 22.82
N ASP A 513 -9.07 0.05 22.12
CA ASP A 513 -8.36 -0.96 21.34
C ASP A 513 -7.68 -0.33 20.13
N LEU A 514 -8.30 0.61 19.43
CA LEU A 514 -7.69 1.39 18.36
C LEU A 514 -6.53 2.25 18.90
N ILE A 515 -6.70 2.95 20.02
CA ILE A 515 -5.66 3.73 20.67
C ILE A 515 -4.60 2.81 21.31
N SER A 516 -4.94 1.66 21.87
CA SER A 516 -4.02 0.73 22.48
C SER A 516 -3.32 -0.20 21.49
N ASN A 517 -3.99 -0.60 20.43
CA ASN A 517 -3.39 -1.42 19.38
C ASN A 517 -2.54 -0.61 18.41
N GLU A 518 -2.87 0.66 18.18
CA GLU A 518 -2.01 1.58 17.44
C GLU A 518 -0.88 2.15 18.27
N LEU A 519 -0.57 1.56 19.42
CA LEU A 519 0.58 1.96 20.19
C LEU A 519 0.77 3.48 20.30
N HIS A 520 -0.51 4.39 20.67
CA HIS A 520 0.37 4.83 21.61
C HIS A 520 0.77 6.26 21.63
N TYR A 521 -0.23 7.07 21.71
CA TYR A 521 -0.04 8.37 22.27
C TYR A 521 0.61 8.31 23.66
N ALA A 522 0.20 7.34 24.46
CA ALA A 522 0.68 7.17 25.82
C ALA A 522 2.17 6.84 25.89
N LEU A 523 2.73 6.08 24.94
CA LEU A 523 4.13 5.69 24.98
C LEU A 523 5.12 6.84 24.78
N PRO A 524 4.97 7.70 23.77
CA PRO A 524 5.82 8.88 23.67
C PRO A 524 5.70 9.81 24.87
N LEU A 525 4.49 10.02 25.39
CA LEU A 525 4.26 10.84 26.58
C LEU A 525 4.93 10.23 27.81
N ALA A 526 4.72 8.94 28.07
CA ALA A 526 5.38 8.22 29.15
C ALA A 526 6.91 8.23 29.01
N THR A 527 7.43 8.16 27.77
CA THR A 527 8.88 8.24 27.52
C THR A 527 9.44 9.62 27.88
N ILE A 528 8.72 10.69 27.56
CA ILE A 528 9.14 12.06 27.89
C ILE A 528 9.05 12.30 29.40
N GLU A 529 7.96 11.90 30.05
CA GLU A 529 7.80 12.01 31.50
C GLU A 529 8.91 11.25 32.24
N ALA A 530 9.23 10.03 31.79
CA ALA A 530 10.34 9.27 32.36
C ALA A 530 11.69 9.99 32.19
N ARG A 531 11.95 10.65 31.07
CA ARG A 531 13.17 11.44 30.83
C ARG A 531 13.25 12.71 31.66
N LEU A 532 12.11 13.31 31.98
CA LEU A 532 12.00 14.46 32.89
C LEU A 532 12.14 14.05 34.36
N GLY A 533 12.18 12.74 34.65
CA GLY A 533 12.29 12.18 35.96
C GLY A 533 10.96 11.93 36.67
N HIS A 534 9.86 12.13 35.97
CA HIS A 534 8.52 11.86 36.52
C HIS A 534 8.15 10.40 36.25
N VAL A 535 8.90 9.48 36.87
CA VAL A 535 8.81 8.03 36.57
C VAL A 535 7.46 7.44 36.98
N ASP A 536 6.87 7.92 38.08
CA ASP A 536 5.58 7.45 38.58
C ASP A 536 4.43 7.89 37.66
N GLU A 537 4.46 9.14 37.17
CA GLU A 537 3.53 9.66 36.19
C GLU A 537 3.67 8.90 34.86
N ALA A 538 4.91 8.66 34.43
CA ALA A 538 5.19 7.89 33.24
C ALA A 538 4.64 6.46 33.32
N MET A 539 4.79 5.81 34.48
CA MET A 539 4.23 4.47 34.74
C MET A 539 2.69 4.51 34.75
N ALA A 540 2.08 5.51 35.37
CA ALA A 540 0.63 5.67 35.42
C ALA A 540 0.06 5.85 34.00
N ILE A 541 0.71 6.68 33.14
CA ILE A 541 0.33 6.86 31.73
C ILE A 541 0.47 5.53 30.97
N PHE A 542 1.57 4.81 31.19
CA PHE A 542 1.83 3.52 30.54
C PHE A 542 0.79 2.46 30.91
N GLU A 543 0.43 2.34 32.19
CA GLU A 543 -0.57 1.39 32.68
C GLU A 543 -1.98 1.76 32.21
N ALA A 544 -2.33 3.05 32.21
CA ALA A 544 -3.62 3.54 31.73
C ALA A 544 -3.83 3.27 30.24
N SER A 545 -2.76 3.18 29.45
CA SER A 545 -2.83 2.85 28.02
C SER A 545 -3.16 1.38 27.71
N GLY A 546 -3.38 0.55 28.74
CA GLY A 546 -3.60 -0.90 28.56
C GLY A 546 -2.35 -1.68 28.11
N SER A 547 -1.21 -1.01 28.01
CA SER A 547 0.08 -1.59 27.56
C SER A 547 0.67 -2.64 28.51
N GLY A 548 -0.03 -2.99 29.60
CA GLY A 548 0.38 -4.00 30.58
C GLY A 548 0.10 -5.45 30.18
N ARG A 549 -0.51 -5.74 29.05
CA ARG A 549 -0.85 -7.11 28.60
C ARG A 549 0.34 -7.78 27.91
N SER A 550 0.43 -9.10 28.03
CA SER A 550 1.61 -9.95 27.80
C SER A 550 2.13 -10.10 26.36
N GLU A 551 1.54 -9.43 25.37
CA GLU A 551 1.88 -9.56 23.94
C GLU A 551 2.30 -8.22 23.30
N LEU A 552 3.05 -7.42 24.03
CA LEU A 552 3.37 -6.05 23.65
C LEU A 552 4.46 -5.95 22.58
N HIS A 553 4.32 -4.95 21.72
CA HIS A 553 5.34 -4.52 20.77
C HIS A 553 6.69 -4.26 21.47
N PRO A 554 7.85 -4.58 20.87
CA PRO A 554 9.18 -4.47 21.50
C PRO A 554 9.48 -3.11 22.15
N GLN A 555 8.97 -2.01 21.57
CA GLN A 555 9.16 -0.66 22.12
C GLN A 555 8.39 -0.41 23.43
N SER A 556 7.17 -0.96 23.56
CA SER A 556 6.37 -0.87 24.79
C SER A 556 7.04 -1.64 25.92
N GLN A 557 7.54 -2.82 25.59
CA GLN A 557 8.27 -3.67 26.53
C GLN A 557 9.54 -2.99 27.00
N SER A 558 10.28 -2.37 26.09
CA SER A 558 11.48 -1.59 26.40
C SER A 558 11.19 -0.43 27.34
N LEU A 559 10.11 0.33 27.11
CA LEU A 559 9.72 1.42 28.00
C LEU A 559 9.31 0.91 29.36
N ARG A 560 8.52 -0.16 29.46
CA ARG A 560 8.13 -0.76 30.73
C ARG A 560 9.31 -1.17 31.57
N LEU A 561 10.31 -1.82 30.97
CA LEU A 561 11.54 -2.20 31.66
C LEU A 561 12.28 -0.99 32.22
N ARG A 562 12.34 0.11 31.47
CA ARG A 562 12.92 1.37 31.93
C ARG A 562 12.17 1.95 33.14
N LEU A 563 10.83 1.98 33.05
CA LEU A 563 10.00 2.52 34.13
C LEU A 563 10.13 1.70 35.41
N LEU A 564 10.09 0.38 35.31
CA LEU A 564 10.32 -0.51 36.47
C LEU A 564 11.71 -0.32 37.10
N ALA A 565 12.74 -0.19 36.27
CA ALA A 565 14.09 0.07 36.76
C ALA A 565 14.20 1.46 37.41
N GLY A 566 13.55 2.47 36.82
CA GLY A 566 13.49 3.85 37.35
C GLY A 566 12.77 3.95 38.70
N GLN A 567 11.79 3.09 38.97
CA GLN A 567 11.10 2.97 40.23
C GLN A 567 11.88 2.14 41.28
N GLY A 568 13.10 1.70 40.98
CA GLY A 568 13.90 0.84 41.89
C GLY A 568 13.55 -0.65 41.77
N HIS A 569 12.61 -1.05 40.93
CA HIS A 569 12.20 -2.45 40.75
C HIS A 569 13.10 -3.19 39.73
N VAL A 570 14.43 -3.05 39.88
CA VAL A 570 15.42 -3.61 38.93
C VAL A 570 15.27 -5.13 38.77
N ARG A 571 14.99 -5.85 39.86
CA ARG A 571 14.78 -7.30 39.83
C ARG A 571 13.56 -7.67 38.96
N GLN A 572 12.46 -6.97 39.14
CA GLN A 572 11.24 -7.20 38.36
C GLN A 572 11.45 -6.87 36.89
N SER A 573 12.18 -5.79 36.59
CA SER A 573 12.59 -5.44 35.23
C SER A 573 13.39 -6.57 34.58
N LEU A 574 14.34 -7.16 35.27
CA LEU A 574 15.15 -8.28 34.77
C LEU A 574 14.32 -9.57 34.55
N ILE A 575 13.41 -9.88 35.48
CA ILE A 575 12.50 -11.04 35.33
C ILE A 575 11.58 -10.87 34.11
N GLU A 576 11.08 -9.67 33.89
CA GLU A 576 10.25 -9.39 32.71
C GLU A 576 11.04 -9.41 31.39
N LEU A 577 12.28 -8.91 31.43
CA LEU A 577 13.19 -9.05 30.30
C LEU A 577 13.42 -10.52 29.93
N ALA A 578 13.62 -11.38 30.93
CA ALA A 578 13.82 -12.81 30.72
C ALA A 578 12.58 -13.54 30.18
N LYS A 579 11.37 -13.04 30.49
CA LYS A 579 10.10 -13.62 30.01
C LYS A 579 9.76 -13.30 28.57
N GLN A 580 10.44 -12.36 27.92
CA GLN A 580 10.09 -11.92 26.57
C GLN A 580 10.33 -13.02 25.53
N LYS A 581 9.25 -13.54 24.94
CA LYS A 581 9.32 -14.53 23.84
C LYS A 581 10.00 -14.00 22.57
N SER A 582 10.02 -12.68 22.37
CA SER A 582 10.61 -12.00 21.22
C SER A 582 12.14 -11.90 21.25
N ILE A 583 12.80 -12.34 22.30
CA ILE A 583 14.27 -12.43 22.39
C ILE A 583 14.85 -13.54 21.48
N ALA A 584 14.10 -14.01 20.52
CA ALA A 584 14.60 -14.92 19.49
C ALA A 584 15.56 -14.24 18.49
N ASP A 585 15.57 -12.91 18.47
CA ASP A 585 16.37 -12.08 17.57
C ASP A 585 17.45 -11.31 18.36
N VAL A 586 18.70 -11.45 17.91
CA VAL A 586 19.88 -10.82 18.50
C VAL A 586 19.79 -9.28 18.46
N GLU A 587 19.15 -8.75 17.42
CA GLU A 587 19.01 -7.30 17.20
C GLU A 587 18.02 -6.68 18.19
N SER A 588 16.91 -7.36 18.48
CA SER A 588 15.93 -6.98 19.50
C SER A 588 16.53 -7.01 20.91
N LEU A 589 17.33 -8.02 21.22
CA LEU A 589 18.01 -8.11 22.50
C LEU A 589 19.03 -6.97 22.69
N THR A 590 19.82 -6.66 21.65
CA THR A 590 20.79 -5.55 21.69
C THR A 590 20.09 -4.20 21.91
N SER A 591 18.94 -3.99 21.28
CA SER A 591 18.12 -2.79 21.47
C SER A 591 17.57 -2.67 22.89
N VAL A 592 17.05 -3.78 23.46
CA VAL A 592 16.53 -3.81 24.84
C VAL A 592 17.64 -3.58 25.86
N LEU A 593 18.82 -4.14 25.65
CA LEU A 593 19.97 -3.98 26.53
C LEU A 593 20.57 -2.58 26.46
N GLY A 594 20.68 -1.99 25.28
CA GLY A 594 21.07 -0.58 25.11
C GLY A 594 20.09 0.35 25.84
N THR A 595 18.82 0.02 25.77
CA THR A 595 17.73 0.70 26.46
C THR A 595 17.83 0.59 27.99
N LEU A 596 18.11 -0.60 28.52
CA LEU A 596 18.29 -0.81 29.93
C LEU A 596 19.53 -0.04 30.47
N HIS A 597 20.61 -0.03 29.72
CA HIS A 597 21.82 0.72 30.03
C HIS A 597 21.55 2.24 30.08
N GLU A 598 20.88 2.80 29.05
CA GLU A 598 20.46 4.20 29.05
C GLU A 598 19.54 4.56 30.21
N THR A 599 18.69 3.64 30.65
CA THR A 599 17.73 3.87 31.75
C THR A 599 18.42 3.87 33.09
N LEU A 600 19.38 2.95 33.30
CA LEU A 600 20.20 2.95 34.52
C LEU A 600 21.08 4.20 34.61
N GLU A 601 21.48 4.80 33.48
CA GLU A 601 22.18 6.09 33.46
C GLU A 601 21.26 7.30 33.76
N HIS A 602 19.94 7.21 33.52
CA HIS A 602 19.01 8.33 33.62
C HIS A 602 17.97 8.19 34.72
N ALA A 603 17.96 7.07 35.49
CA ALA A 603 17.16 6.98 36.70
C ALA A 603 17.62 8.08 37.68
N HIS A 604 16.67 8.83 38.25
CA HIS A 604 16.94 9.92 39.21
C HIS A 604 17.46 9.40 40.55
N VAL A 605 18.49 8.65 40.47
CA VAL A 605 19.33 8.27 41.61
C VAL A 605 20.24 9.48 41.89
N ALA A 606 20.49 9.79 43.14
CA ALA A 606 21.41 10.85 43.48
C ALA A 606 22.73 10.72 42.70
N PRO A 607 23.42 11.81 42.31
CA PRO A 607 24.62 11.74 41.47
C PRO A 607 25.68 10.76 41.94
N GLU A 608 25.76 10.56 43.26
CA GLU A 608 26.64 9.61 43.91
C GLU A 608 26.21 8.16 43.67
N ASP A 609 24.91 7.90 43.62
CA ASP A 609 24.34 6.59 43.39
C ASP A 609 24.29 6.28 41.86
N GLN A 610 24.14 7.29 40.99
CA GLN A 610 24.29 7.12 39.53
C GLN A 610 25.71 6.68 39.17
N ALA A 611 26.72 7.25 39.80
CA ALA A 611 28.10 6.85 39.63
C ALA A 611 28.37 5.42 40.18
N SER A 612 27.68 5.03 41.24
CA SER A 612 27.73 3.68 41.82
C SER A 612 26.96 2.67 40.94
N LEU A 613 25.80 3.01 40.43
CA LEU A 613 25.02 2.22 39.47
C LEU A 613 25.76 2.07 38.13
N ALA A 614 26.34 3.14 37.63
CA ALA A 614 27.17 3.11 36.43
C ALA A 614 28.43 2.24 36.65
N ARG A 615 29.10 2.37 37.76
CA ARG A 615 30.26 1.51 38.14
C ARG A 615 29.84 0.05 38.33
N TYR A 616 28.71 -0.20 38.96
CA TYR A 616 28.17 -1.55 39.11
C TYR A 616 27.74 -2.17 37.77
N SER A 617 27.00 -1.44 36.97
CA SER A 617 26.65 -1.86 35.58
C SER A 617 27.87 -2.03 34.70
N LEU A 618 28.99 -1.32 35.03
CA LEU A 618 30.30 -1.45 34.43
C LEU A 618 31.18 -2.53 35.07
N GLY A 619 30.67 -3.25 36.10
CA GLY A 619 31.39 -4.32 36.81
C GLY A 619 32.52 -3.83 37.69
N PHE A 620 32.57 -2.53 38.02
CA PHE A 620 33.57 -1.91 38.90
C PHE A 620 32.87 -1.20 40.07
N GLY A 621 33.10 -1.62 41.30
CA GLY A 621 32.63 -0.96 42.49
C GLY A 621 31.60 -1.73 43.34
N GLN A 622 31.25 -1.17 44.50
CA GLN A 622 30.23 -1.73 45.39
C GLN A 622 28.82 -1.34 44.89
N ALA A 623 27.87 -2.24 45.06
CA ALA A 623 26.47 -1.97 44.75
C ALA A 623 25.96 -0.79 45.59
N PRO A 624 25.11 0.13 45.06
CA PRO A 624 24.39 1.10 45.87
C PRO A 624 23.53 0.39 46.92
N ASN A 625 23.25 1.06 48.02
CA ASN A 625 22.52 0.47 49.16
C ASN A 625 21.20 -0.20 48.79
N ASP A 626 20.50 0.31 47.81
CA ASP A 626 19.25 -0.27 47.27
C ASP A 626 19.46 -1.54 46.44
N LEU A 627 20.68 -1.85 46.04
CA LEU A 627 21.05 -3.04 45.29
C LEU A 627 21.57 -4.19 46.15
N GLU A 628 21.71 -3.98 47.50
CA GLU A 628 22.05 -5.06 48.45
C GLU A 628 21.00 -6.20 48.43
N ALA A 629 19.79 -5.90 47.98
CA ALA A 629 18.71 -6.87 47.83
C ALA A 629 18.84 -7.77 46.56
N LEU A 630 19.79 -7.48 45.65
CA LEU A 630 20.00 -8.32 44.48
C LEU A 630 20.62 -9.67 44.85
N THR A 631 20.00 -10.73 44.30
CA THR A 631 20.54 -12.09 44.50
C THR A 631 21.83 -12.29 43.69
N SER A 632 22.59 -13.36 43.99
CA SER A 632 23.75 -13.74 43.16
C SER A 632 23.39 -13.98 41.69
N GLU A 633 22.19 -14.49 41.46
CA GLU A 633 21.60 -14.69 40.13
C GLU A 633 21.40 -13.36 39.40
N ASP A 634 20.77 -12.37 40.05
CA ASP A 634 20.56 -11.05 39.47
C ASP A 634 21.88 -10.37 39.07
N ARG A 635 22.91 -10.51 39.87
CA ARG A 635 24.25 -9.98 39.59
C ARG A 635 24.94 -10.66 38.43
N ALA A 636 24.80 -11.99 38.31
CA ALA A 636 25.36 -12.77 37.21
C ALA A 636 24.66 -12.39 35.87
N ILE A 637 23.34 -12.23 35.92
CA ILE A 637 22.54 -11.80 34.77
C ILE A 637 22.96 -10.39 34.33
N LEU A 638 23.06 -9.42 35.23
CA LEU A 638 23.50 -8.05 34.94
C LEU A 638 24.88 -8.00 34.30
N LYS A 639 25.83 -8.80 34.83
CA LYS A 639 27.17 -8.89 34.26
C LYS A 639 27.17 -9.46 32.87
N ALA A 640 26.38 -10.51 32.62
CA ALA A 640 26.24 -11.13 31.29
C ALA A 640 25.57 -10.21 30.29
N LEU A 641 24.53 -9.49 30.69
CA LEU A 641 23.85 -8.49 29.87
C LEU A 641 24.81 -7.37 29.44
N ARG A 642 25.66 -6.91 30.33
CA ARG A 642 26.71 -5.92 30.02
C ARG A 642 27.69 -6.45 28.99
N SER A 643 28.29 -7.62 29.24
CA SER A 643 29.22 -8.24 28.28
C SER A 643 28.60 -8.45 26.92
N TYR A 644 27.29 -8.72 26.87
CA TYR A 644 26.53 -8.82 25.62
C TYR A 644 26.41 -7.47 24.90
N SER A 645 26.16 -6.37 25.62
CA SER A 645 26.00 -5.01 25.06
C SER A 645 27.33 -4.37 24.63
N THR A 646 28.43 -4.65 25.34
CA THR A 646 29.77 -4.08 25.10
C THR A 646 30.61 -4.91 24.14
N ASP A 647 30.07 -6.02 23.63
CA ASP A 647 30.80 -6.96 22.77
C ASP A 647 31.97 -7.69 23.47
N GLU A 648 32.00 -7.67 24.79
CA GLU A 648 32.95 -8.45 25.61
C GLU A 648 32.54 -9.93 25.66
N PRO A 649 33.47 -10.84 25.95
CA PRO A 649 33.16 -12.25 26.18
C PRO A 649 32.19 -12.41 27.35
N ILE A 650 31.11 -13.16 27.15
CA ILE A 650 30.14 -13.46 28.21
C ILE A 650 30.69 -14.63 29.06
N ASP A 651 30.72 -14.43 30.37
CA ASP A 651 31.10 -15.47 31.35
C ASP A 651 29.91 -16.43 31.53
N ILE A 652 29.82 -17.42 30.66
CA ILE A 652 28.74 -18.41 30.64
C ILE A 652 28.80 -19.31 31.88
N ASP A 653 30.01 -19.62 32.38
CA ASP A 653 30.20 -20.48 33.52
C ASP A 653 29.64 -19.85 34.82
N ALA A 654 29.66 -18.51 34.92
CA ALA A 654 29.03 -17.80 36.02
C ALA A 654 27.49 -17.84 36.03
N LEU A 655 26.87 -18.16 34.86
CA LEU A 655 25.42 -18.25 34.72
C LEU A 655 24.90 -19.68 34.89
N GLN A 656 25.71 -20.71 34.64
CA GLN A 656 25.29 -22.11 34.67
C GLN A 656 24.71 -22.57 36.03
N PRO A 657 25.23 -22.17 37.22
CA PRO A 657 24.64 -22.58 38.49
C PRO A 657 23.20 -22.14 38.71
N HIS A 658 22.73 -21.14 37.94
CA HIS A 658 21.41 -20.54 38.06
C HIS A 658 20.38 -21.06 37.04
N THR A 659 20.80 -21.97 36.14
CA THR A 659 19.93 -22.50 35.05
C THR A 659 18.93 -23.54 35.55
N GLU A 660 19.18 -24.21 36.64
CA GLU A 660 18.30 -25.27 37.16
C GLU A 660 16.89 -24.75 37.55
N ASN A 661 16.75 -23.44 37.79
CA ASN A 661 15.53 -22.81 38.26
C ASN A 661 14.85 -21.88 37.19
N SER A 662 15.46 -21.71 36.02
CA SER A 662 14.96 -20.76 35.01
C SER A 662 15.18 -21.24 33.58
N ASN A 663 14.10 -21.61 32.90
CA ASN A 663 14.10 -21.96 31.48
C ASN A 663 14.54 -20.76 30.61
N GLU A 664 14.31 -19.55 31.09
CA GLU A 664 14.63 -18.29 30.40
C GLU A 664 16.14 -18.03 30.44
N LEU A 665 16.79 -18.27 31.56
CA LEU A 665 18.23 -18.13 31.69
C LEU A 665 18.96 -19.15 30.79
N SER A 666 18.44 -20.37 30.71
CA SER A 666 18.97 -21.42 29.80
C SER A 666 18.82 -21.00 28.32
N ARG A 667 17.80 -20.21 27.99
CA ARG A 667 17.57 -19.67 26.64
C ARG A 667 18.53 -18.52 26.34
N PHE A 668 18.76 -17.62 27.31
CA PHE A 668 19.74 -16.55 27.20
C PHE A 668 21.16 -17.08 27.00
N ILE A 669 21.57 -18.13 27.76
CA ILE A 669 22.87 -18.78 27.61
C ILE A 669 23.04 -19.32 26.18
N ARG A 670 22.04 -20.01 25.64
CA ARG A 670 22.09 -20.51 24.24
C ARG A 670 22.25 -19.41 23.20
N LEU A 671 21.62 -18.25 23.42
CA LEU A 671 21.80 -17.05 22.54
C LEU A 671 23.20 -16.47 22.68
N ALA A 672 23.73 -16.39 23.89
CA ALA A 672 25.07 -15.92 24.16
C ALA A 672 26.13 -16.82 23.50
N GLU A 673 25.96 -18.14 23.60
CA GLU A 673 26.79 -19.14 22.93
C GLU A 673 26.73 -19.03 21.41
N ALA A 674 25.54 -18.82 20.84
CA ALA A 674 25.36 -18.61 19.41
C ALA A 674 26.07 -17.34 18.93
N LYS A 675 25.96 -16.23 19.68
CA LYS A 675 26.67 -14.98 19.38
C LYS A 675 28.20 -15.15 19.46
N ALA A 676 28.70 -15.85 20.46
CA ALA A 676 30.13 -16.15 20.60
C ALA A 676 30.65 -16.98 19.42
N LYS A 677 29.85 -17.95 18.96
CA LYS A 677 30.20 -18.81 17.80
C LYS A 677 30.20 -18.03 16.48
N ILE A 678 29.26 -17.10 16.27
CA ILE A 678 29.24 -16.21 15.10
C ILE A 678 30.50 -15.33 15.08
N ARG A 679 30.89 -14.75 16.21
CA ARG A 679 32.13 -13.96 16.31
C ARG A 679 33.38 -14.77 16.00
N GLN A 680 33.43 -16.01 16.46
CA GLN A 680 34.55 -16.90 16.18
C GLN A 680 34.64 -17.21 14.68
N LEU A 681 33.52 -17.38 14.01
CA LEU A 681 33.45 -17.57 12.56
C LEU A 681 33.85 -16.30 11.79
N ASP A 682 33.39 -15.13 12.21
CA ASP A 682 33.78 -13.84 11.62
C ASP A 682 35.27 -13.54 11.78
N ALA A 683 35.86 -13.91 12.92
CA ALA A 683 37.31 -13.79 13.15
C ALA A 683 38.13 -14.76 12.31
N GLN A 684 37.56 -15.91 11.92
CA GLN A 684 38.20 -16.87 11.01
C GLN A 684 38.05 -16.49 9.53
N LEU A 685 37.07 -15.66 9.18
CA LEU A 685 36.81 -15.18 7.81
C LEU A 685 37.54 -13.86 7.50
N ARG A 686 38.08 -13.17 8.50
CA ARG A 686 39.00 -12.03 8.38
C ARG A 686 40.45 -12.49 8.43
#